data_368863b27a26fd82c1755572586820f5
#
_entry.id   368863b27a26fd82c1755572586820f5
#
_cell.length_a   1.000
_cell.length_b   1.000
_cell.length_c   1.000
_cell.angle_alpha   90.00
_cell.angle_beta   90.00
_cell.angle_gamma   90.00
#
_symmetry.space_group_name_H-M   'P 1'
#
loop_
_entity.id
_entity.type
_entity.pdbx_description
1 polymer ?
#
loop_
_entity_poly.entity_id
_entity_poly.type
_entity_poly.pdbx_seq_one_letter_code
_entity_poly.pdbx_strand_id
1 'polypeptide(L)'
;AIFLTPLFFMNSSDTLGLSKQLLLSTLALISVVGWVGNVISAGNISWRKNAVMWTVLLSALSAVFSSFFSGGFWVSFLGDAGRFAFSGISMLSYLIIFSVAFQSFNKKDFTVAMWLWLSSVFISSLFGLAQIFGKFILPFDPYNLRTFNTVGSVFGLSLFALSPLPFIAAFFQSVKDWRIKSVLLIMAITQIAYAVLIDFKIAWISLAISGLALVLINFKNPTEASSPAVAHKEYQKSLVLPLFLVVFAIVFWFVAIPPISGLEIPAPAGPTYGASIDIMAKTLGSQPVFGSGLETFPYVYAKFKDVSLNQSDYWGTNFNDSASAAITWATTSGIFGVVALLSFIALFGIYAFKNIAASNAVNTGFFSQPARAGMLASWIFILASKFFYPTPLPLELAFWVLPALFIVSIFQGQTLKTQEFSRSDLVESSGGDATWRYFFRSGSFGTLGIFFVLMIVLLGALIGSYFSAKRFVAERIFVKAAAVENTAENRDGIINSITSSISSDPYESRYFRILSQVLFQKMNDVVAEIQKRPEADRRATPEESAQLQNLTIRTINSIRRAAALDPKNVGVSVDAAESYRGLVSLVQGAEDLAIQNYERASEMEPINPFIKTQLGQLYLVKSNLFGVGTAAPDTELAAKARGIFEKALELNVNYANARYFLALIQDKAGERQTALENFKLLRATNPKNELIAQIVQNLENGIPALGYPPQPATPPESPSTGAAKGVPPSPK
;
A
#
# COMPACT_ATOMS: atom_id res chain seq x y z
N ALA A 1 13.59 4.64 14.34
CA ALA A 1 12.45 4.24 13.50
C ALA A 1 11.18 4.99 13.92
N ILE A 2 10.67 4.83 15.15
CA ILE A 2 9.37 5.38 15.59
C ILE A 2 9.26 6.92 15.48
N PHE A 3 10.39 7.63 15.49
CA PHE A 3 10.44 9.09 15.32
C PHE A 3 10.55 9.50 13.84
N LEU A 4 11.52 8.91 13.13
CA LEU A 4 11.84 9.36 11.76
C LEU A 4 10.84 8.87 10.72
N THR A 5 10.36 7.62 10.84
CA THR A 5 9.48 7.02 9.81
C THR A 5 8.20 7.81 9.56
N PRO A 6 7.48 8.34 10.58
CA PRO A 6 6.29 9.15 10.33
C PRO A 6 6.58 10.51 9.66
N LEU A 7 7.78 11.06 9.89
CA LEU A 7 8.17 12.38 9.40
C LEU A 7 8.85 12.35 8.04
N PHE A 8 9.37 11.19 7.65
CA PHE A 8 10.19 11.07 6.45
C PHE A 8 9.35 10.96 5.18
N PHE A 9 9.72 11.72 4.18
CA PHE A 9 9.24 11.63 2.80
C PHE A 9 10.34 12.10 1.85
N MET A 10 10.27 11.67 0.61
CA MET A 10 11.20 12.09 -0.43
C MET A 10 10.47 12.14 -1.78
N ASN A 11 11.02 12.87 -2.73
CA ASN A 11 10.53 12.85 -4.10
C ASN A 11 10.84 11.47 -4.72
N SER A 12 9.80 10.65 -4.80
CA SER A 12 9.79 9.30 -5.37
C SER A 12 8.44 9.08 -6.05
N SER A 13 8.29 8.02 -6.82
CA SER A 13 7.03 7.66 -7.48
C SER A 13 5.88 7.42 -6.48
N ASP A 14 6.24 6.96 -5.28
CA ASP A 14 5.38 6.98 -4.09
C ASP A 14 6.09 7.76 -2.99
N THR A 15 5.75 9.05 -2.90
CA THR A 15 6.42 10.01 -2.02
C THR A 15 6.41 9.59 -0.54
N LEU A 16 5.40 8.85 -0.10
CA LEU A 16 5.20 8.52 1.30
C LEU A 16 5.44 7.04 1.59
N GLY A 17 4.84 6.14 0.83
CA GLY A 17 4.87 4.71 1.12
C GLY A 17 6.26 4.11 0.94
N LEU A 18 6.81 4.20 -0.27
CA LEU A 18 8.14 3.67 -0.60
C LEU A 18 9.24 4.34 0.23
N SER A 19 9.17 5.66 0.39
CA SER A 19 10.16 6.42 1.16
C SER A 19 10.26 5.93 2.60
N LYS A 20 9.09 5.75 3.25
CA LYS A 20 9.02 5.25 4.63
C LYS A 20 9.46 3.79 4.75
N GLN A 21 9.10 2.95 3.79
CA GLN A 21 9.52 1.55 3.78
C GLN A 21 11.04 1.42 3.70
N LEU A 22 11.68 2.17 2.79
CA LEU A 22 13.13 2.17 2.62
C LEU A 22 13.85 2.66 3.89
N LEU A 23 13.36 3.74 4.49
CA LEU A 23 13.90 4.21 5.76
C LEU A 23 13.69 3.20 6.88
N LEU A 24 12.49 2.65 7.02
CA LEU A 24 12.14 1.68 8.05
C LEU A 24 13.00 0.43 7.97
N SER A 25 13.14 -0.16 6.77
CA SER A 25 13.95 -1.35 6.56
C SER A 25 15.44 -1.08 6.83
N THR A 26 15.96 0.06 6.40
CA THR A 26 17.33 0.48 6.71
C THR A 26 17.55 0.63 8.22
N LEU A 27 16.63 1.30 8.93
CA LEU A 27 16.74 1.46 10.38
C LEU A 27 16.58 0.14 11.14
N ALA A 28 15.75 -0.78 10.65
CA ALA A 28 15.64 -2.13 11.20
C ALA A 28 16.96 -2.90 11.07
N LEU A 29 17.58 -2.86 9.89
CA LEU A 29 18.87 -3.53 9.65
C LEU A 29 20.01 -2.90 10.46
N ILE A 30 20.08 -1.57 10.56
CA ILE A 30 21.03 -0.86 11.43
C ILE A 30 20.83 -1.28 12.90
N SER A 31 19.59 -1.45 13.34
CA SER A 31 19.32 -1.89 14.72
C SER A 31 19.83 -3.30 15.00
N VAL A 32 19.76 -4.19 14.00
CA VAL A 32 20.37 -5.54 14.08
C VAL A 32 21.89 -5.45 14.19
N VAL A 33 22.54 -4.63 13.36
CA VAL A 33 24.00 -4.42 13.41
C VAL A 33 24.40 -3.89 14.79
N GLY A 34 23.69 -2.91 15.32
CA GLY A 34 23.92 -2.37 16.65
C GLY A 34 23.72 -3.40 17.76
N TRP A 35 22.69 -4.25 17.66
CA TRP A 35 22.44 -5.33 18.60
C TRP A 35 23.56 -6.38 18.58
N VAL A 36 23.97 -6.83 17.41
CA VAL A 36 25.11 -7.77 17.25
C VAL A 36 26.40 -7.18 17.83
N GLY A 37 26.69 -5.92 17.52
CA GLY A 37 27.86 -5.21 18.07
C GLY A 37 27.85 -5.14 19.58
N ASN A 38 26.69 -4.89 20.20
CA ASN A 38 26.53 -4.87 21.64
C ASN A 38 26.72 -6.26 22.27
N VAL A 39 26.20 -7.33 21.65
CA VAL A 39 26.36 -8.72 22.10
C VAL A 39 27.84 -9.12 22.08
N ILE A 40 28.57 -8.77 21.01
CA ILE A 40 30.00 -9.07 20.86
C ILE A 40 30.81 -8.31 21.91
N SER A 41 30.57 -7.00 22.07
CA SER A 41 31.32 -6.15 23.00
C SER A 41 31.07 -6.49 24.47
N ALA A 42 29.84 -6.94 24.80
CA ALA A 42 29.47 -7.38 26.15
C ALA A 42 30.03 -8.77 26.50
N GLY A 43 30.53 -9.53 25.55
CA GLY A 43 31.05 -10.88 25.77
C GLY A 43 30.03 -11.91 26.18
N ASN A 44 28.74 -11.60 26.03
CA ASN A 44 27.63 -12.49 26.34
C ASN A 44 26.40 -12.19 25.50
N ILE A 45 25.56 -13.20 25.29
CA ILE A 45 24.22 -13.02 24.76
C ILE A 45 23.18 -13.17 25.89
N SER A 46 22.36 -12.15 26.05
CA SER A 46 21.21 -12.21 26.97
C SER A 46 19.92 -12.28 26.18
N TRP A 47 19.07 -13.25 26.53
CA TRP A 47 17.78 -13.47 25.88
C TRP A 47 16.65 -13.38 26.87
N ARG A 48 15.82 -12.33 26.76
CA ARG A 48 14.61 -12.18 27.57
C ARG A 48 13.54 -13.11 27.00
N LYS A 49 13.04 -14.02 27.83
CA LYS A 49 11.99 -14.95 27.44
C LYS A 49 10.62 -14.34 27.75
N ASN A 50 9.75 -14.33 26.78
CA ASN A 50 8.34 -13.96 26.95
C ASN A 50 7.53 -14.71 25.88
N ALA A 51 6.33 -15.17 26.26
CA ALA A 51 5.46 -15.93 25.35
C ALA A 51 5.06 -15.13 24.08
N VAL A 52 4.97 -13.80 24.19
CA VAL A 52 4.65 -12.90 23.06
C VAL A 52 5.71 -13.01 21.95
N MET A 53 6.97 -13.32 22.26
CA MET A 53 8.02 -13.49 21.23
C MET A 53 7.72 -14.64 20.24
N TRP A 54 7.05 -15.68 20.68
CA TRP A 54 6.67 -16.78 19.78
C TRP A 54 5.62 -16.35 18.77
N THR A 55 4.71 -15.46 19.16
CA THR A 55 3.72 -14.91 18.22
C THR A 55 4.33 -13.90 17.25
N VAL A 56 5.37 -13.18 17.67
CA VAL A 56 6.17 -12.34 16.78
C VAL A 56 6.88 -13.20 15.72
N LEU A 57 7.49 -14.31 16.13
CA LEU A 57 8.09 -15.27 15.20
C LEU A 57 7.04 -15.88 14.26
N LEU A 58 5.88 -16.27 14.80
CA LEU A 58 4.78 -16.81 13.99
C LEU A 58 4.29 -15.79 12.95
N SER A 59 4.21 -14.50 13.32
CA SER A 59 3.86 -13.40 12.39
C SER A 59 4.93 -13.20 11.32
N ALA A 60 6.22 -13.33 11.67
CA ALA A 60 7.32 -13.28 10.69
C ALA A 60 7.24 -14.43 9.68
N LEU A 61 7.00 -15.64 10.18
CA LEU A 61 6.80 -16.82 9.31
C LEU A 61 5.58 -16.65 8.41
N SER A 62 4.48 -16.14 8.94
CA SER A 62 3.27 -15.86 8.16
C SER A 62 3.55 -14.87 7.03
N ALA A 63 4.29 -13.79 7.29
CA ALA A 63 4.65 -12.81 6.26
C ALA A 63 5.54 -13.43 5.16
N VAL A 64 6.52 -14.25 5.53
CA VAL A 64 7.41 -14.93 4.58
C VAL A 64 6.62 -15.95 3.73
N PHE A 65 5.83 -16.81 4.36
CA PHE A 65 5.07 -17.84 3.63
C PHE A 65 3.97 -17.24 2.75
N SER A 66 3.23 -16.22 3.24
CA SER A 66 2.24 -15.54 2.43
C SER A 66 2.89 -14.89 1.19
N SER A 67 4.05 -14.26 1.34
CA SER A 67 4.78 -13.70 0.19
C SER A 67 5.27 -14.79 -0.77
N PHE A 68 5.79 -15.90 -0.25
CA PHE A 68 6.30 -17.00 -1.08
C PHE A 68 5.22 -17.68 -1.92
N PHE A 69 4.03 -17.89 -1.34
CA PHE A 69 2.90 -18.54 -2.02
C PHE A 69 1.97 -17.57 -2.77
N SER A 70 2.29 -16.28 -2.86
CA SER A 70 1.45 -15.26 -3.49
C SER A 70 1.29 -15.42 -5.02
N GLY A 71 2.20 -16.09 -5.69
CA GLY A 71 2.29 -16.11 -7.15
C GLY A 71 2.85 -14.82 -7.77
N GLY A 72 3.18 -13.81 -6.95
CA GLY A 72 3.89 -12.57 -7.29
C GLY A 72 4.83 -12.20 -6.15
N PHE A 73 5.85 -13.05 -5.91
CA PHE A 73 6.74 -12.94 -4.75
C PHE A 73 7.30 -11.53 -4.53
N TRP A 74 7.83 -10.92 -5.59
CA TRP A 74 8.49 -9.61 -5.46
C TRP A 74 7.53 -8.50 -5.05
N VAL A 75 6.33 -8.47 -5.62
CA VAL A 75 5.28 -7.51 -5.24
C VAL A 75 4.84 -7.73 -3.80
N SER A 76 4.59 -8.98 -3.42
CA SER A 76 4.17 -9.31 -2.06
C SER A 76 5.26 -9.02 -1.02
N PHE A 77 6.52 -9.29 -1.35
CA PHE A 77 7.64 -9.12 -0.43
C PHE A 77 8.12 -7.67 -0.35
N LEU A 78 8.28 -6.99 -1.50
CA LEU A 78 8.81 -5.62 -1.57
C LEU A 78 7.73 -4.55 -1.52
N GLY A 79 6.48 -4.89 -1.83
CA GLY A 79 5.39 -3.93 -2.06
C GLY A 79 5.41 -3.34 -3.47
N ASP A 80 4.38 -2.58 -3.79
CA ASP A 80 4.22 -1.84 -5.05
C ASP A 80 3.62 -0.46 -4.77
N ALA A 81 3.54 0.42 -5.76
CA ALA A 81 3.09 1.80 -5.63
C ALA A 81 1.78 1.92 -4.82
N GLY A 82 1.80 2.72 -3.76
CA GLY A 82 0.70 2.90 -2.82
C GLY A 82 0.47 1.74 -1.83
N ARG A 83 1.30 0.67 -1.84
CA ARG A 83 1.10 -0.57 -1.09
C ARG A 83 2.41 -1.03 -0.45
N PHE A 84 2.73 -0.50 0.72
CA PHE A 84 3.99 -0.80 1.41
C PHE A 84 3.81 -1.15 2.89
N ALA A 85 2.64 -0.87 3.47
CA ALA A 85 2.43 -0.99 4.91
C ALA A 85 2.45 -2.45 5.38
N PHE A 86 1.90 -3.37 4.60
CA PHE A 86 1.82 -4.80 4.90
C PHE A 86 2.78 -5.67 4.10
N SER A 87 3.65 -5.09 3.27
CA SER A 87 4.63 -5.87 2.49
C SER A 87 5.52 -6.73 3.39
N GLY A 88 6.03 -7.85 2.86
CA GLY A 88 6.88 -8.77 3.60
C GLY A 88 8.05 -8.09 4.29
N ILE A 89 8.74 -7.17 3.57
CA ILE A 89 9.89 -6.42 4.13
C ILE A 89 9.47 -5.43 5.21
N SER A 90 8.31 -4.77 5.10
CA SER A 90 7.78 -3.89 6.14
C SER A 90 7.42 -4.69 7.40
N MET A 91 6.71 -5.81 7.22
CA MET A 91 6.37 -6.70 8.33
C MET A 91 7.60 -7.21 9.06
N LEU A 92 8.60 -7.73 8.34
CA LEU A 92 9.86 -8.15 8.94
C LEU A 92 10.57 -6.99 9.66
N SER A 93 10.54 -5.79 9.11
CA SER A 93 11.16 -4.61 9.73
C SER A 93 10.48 -4.24 11.04
N TYR A 94 9.13 -4.27 11.12
CA TYR A 94 8.41 -4.04 12.38
C TYR A 94 8.79 -5.07 13.44
N LEU A 95 8.83 -6.35 13.05
CA LEU A 95 9.13 -7.46 13.97
C LEU A 95 10.59 -7.48 14.42
N ILE A 96 11.52 -7.06 13.57
CA ILE A 96 12.93 -6.84 13.93
C ILE A 96 13.02 -5.71 14.95
N ILE A 97 12.39 -4.56 14.71
CA ILE A 97 12.41 -3.42 15.64
C ILE A 97 11.77 -3.80 16.96
N PHE A 98 10.63 -4.53 16.94
CA PHE A 98 10.03 -5.10 18.16
C PHE A 98 11.06 -5.94 18.94
N SER A 99 11.67 -6.90 18.25
CA SER A 99 12.58 -7.86 18.86
C SER A 99 13.83 -7.19 19.45
N VAL A 100 14.44 -6.26 18.71
CA VAL A 100 15.62 -5.52 19.18
C VAL A 100 15.26 -4.60 20.34
N ALA A 101 14.14 -3.88 20.30
CA ALA A 101 13.69 -3.04 21.39
C ALA A 101 13.41 -3.87 22.65
N PHE A 102 12.70 -4.99 22.51
CA PHE A 102 12.41 -5.91 23.60
C PHE A 102 13.68 -6.48 24.24
N GLN A 103 14.66 -6.92 23.42
CA GLN A 103 15.86 -7.57 23.94
C GLN A 103 16.89 -6.58 24.52
N SER A 104 17.00 -5.34 23.96
CA SER A 104 18.13 -4.46 24.23
C SER A 104 17.81 -3.23 25.07
N PHE A 105 16.55 -2.74 25.06
CA PHE A 105 16.24 -1.47 25.70
C PHE A 105 16.40 -1.52 27.20
N ASN A 106 17.07 -0.52 27.75
CA ASN A 106 17.15 -0.19 29.17
C ASN A 106 16.17 0.95 29.50
N LYS A 107 16.18 1.42 30.78
CA LYS A 107 15.28 2.51 31.25
C LYS A 107 15.45 3.81 30.46
N LYS A 108 16.67 4.17 30.09
CA LYS A 108 16.97 5.39 29.34
C LYS A 108 16.43 5.26 27.91
N ASP A 109 16.73 4.14 27.23
CA ASP A 109 16.30 3.89 25.87
C ASP A 109 14.77 3.88 25.76
N PHE A 110 14.09 3.25 26.72
CA PHE A 110 12.63 3.24 26.81
C PHE A 110 12.07 4.67 26.94
N THR A 111 12.62 5.47 27.89
CA THR A 111 12.17 6.84 28.12
C THR A 111 12.37 7.72 26.87
N VAL A 112 13.52 7.58 26.20
CA VAL A 112 13.81 8.26 24.95
C VAL A 112 12.84 7.83 23.84
N ALA A 113 12.58 6.53 23.70
CA ALA A 113 11.64 6.02 22.69
C ALA A 113 10.22 6.57 22.88
N MET A 114 9.73 6.66 24.13
CA MET A 114 8.42 7.24 24.44
C MET A 114 8.34 8.72 24.06
N TRP A 115 9.35 9.53 24.41
CA TRP A 115 9.39 10.94 24.00
C TRP A 115 9.50 11.10 22.48
N LEU A 116 10.29 10.27 21.81
CA LEU A 116 10.43 10.29 20.35
C LEU A 116 9.11 9.95 19.66
N TRP A 117 8.33 8.97 20.17
CA TRP A 117 7.01 8.67 19.63
C TRP A 117 6.06 9.86 19.77
N LEU A 118 5.93 10.43 21.01
CA LEU A 118 5.08 11.59 21.26
C LEU A 118 5.46 12.79 20.40
N SER A 119 6.76 13.07 20.29
CA SER A 119 7.29 14.16 19.46
C SER A 119 7.03 13.98 17.98
N SER A 120 7.14 12.74 17.46
CA SER A 120 6.85 12.43 16.07
C SER A 120 5.39 12.70 15.73
N VAL A 121 4.45 12.25 16.59
CA VAL A 121 3.02 12.50 16.41
C VAL A 121 2.70 13.99 16.48
N PHE A 122 3.29 14.70 17.44
CA PHE A 122 3.13 16.14 17.59
C PHE A 122 3.60 16.92 16.35
N ILE A 123 4.81 16.64 15.88
CA ILE A 123 5.40 17.32 14.71
C ILE A 123 4.59 17.00 13.44
N SER A 124 4.16 15.74 13.24
CA SER A 124 3.30 15.38 12.11
C SER A 124 1.96 16.12 12.15
N SER A 125 1.34 16.23 13.34
CA SER A 125 0.09 16.95 13.52
C SER A 125 0.25 18.46 13.29
N LEU A 126 1.35 19.05 13.77
CA LEU A 126 1.67 20.46 13.57
C LEU A 126 1.93 20.77 12.09
N PHE A 127 2.67 19.88 11.41
CA PHE A 127 2.88 19.97 9.96
C PHE A 127 1.54 19.92 9.21
N GLY A 128 0.67 18.96 9.54
CA GLY A 128 -0.66 18.85 8.94
C GLY A 128 -1.52 20.08 9.17
N LEU A 129 -1.52 20.66 10.37
CA LEU A 129 -2.21 21.92 10.67
C LEU A 129 -1.66 23.09 9.81
N ALA A 130 -0.34 23.22 9.70
CA ALA A 130 0.26 24.26 8.87
C ALA A 130 -0.21 24.16 7.42
N GLN A 131 -0.25 22.95 6.85
CA GLN A 131 -0.74 22.70 5.50
C GLN A 131 -2.22 23.05 5.32
N ILE A 132 -3.09 22.63 6.24
CA ILE A 132 -4.52 22.96 6.21
C ILE A 132 -4.74 24.48 6.16
N PHE A 133 -3.97 25.23 6.91
CA PHE A 133 -4.04 26.71 6.92
C PHE A 133 -3.27 27.38 5.76
N GLY A 134 -2.78 26.60 4.78
CA GLY A 134 -2.07 27.12 3.61
C GLY A 134 -0.67 27.67 3.92
N LYS A 135 -0.09 27.28 5.06
CA LYS A 135 1.28 27.61 5.45
C LYS A 135 2.22 26.50 4.99
N PHE A 136 2.54 26.52 3.70
CA PHE A 136 3.36 25.47 3.08
C PHE A 136 4.82 25.61 3.50
N ILE A 137 5.32 24.58 4.22
CA ILE A 137 6.73 24.50 4.62
C ILE A 137 7.60 24.26 3.38
N LEU A 138 7.08 23.50 2.41
CA LEU A 138 7.69 23.23 1.12
C LEU A 138 6.74 23.77 0.02
N PRO A 139 7.01 24.97 -0.53
CA PRO A 139 6.07 25.66 -1.42
C PRO A 139 6.20 25.23 -2.89
N PHE A 140 6.46 23.98 -3.18
CA PHE A 140 6.58 23.42 -4.51
C PHE A 140 5.85 22.07 -4.63
N ASP A 141 5.42 21.71 -5.86
CA ASP A 141 4.70 20.48 -6.13
C ASP A 141 5.52 19.22 -5.82
N PRO A 142 4.88 18.18 -5.26
CA PRO A 142 3.47 18.04 -4.85
C PRO A 142 3.20 18.45 -3.39
N TYR A 143 4.12 19.14 -2.71
CA TYR A 143 4.09 19.39 -1.27
C TYR A 143 3.28 20.62 -0.87
N ASN A 144 2.86 21.45 -1.84
CA ASN A 144 2.08 22.68 -1.64
C ASN A 144 0.56 22.45 -1.62
N LEU A 145 0.12 21.22 -1.36
CA LEU A 145 -1.29 20.88 -1.23
C LEU A 145 -1.75 20.98 0.23
N ARG A 146 -2.93 21.56 0.48
CA ARG A 146 -3.50 21.64 1.83
C ARG A 146 -3.76 20.28 2.48
N THR A 147 -3.97 19.24 1.69
CA THR A 147 -4.20 17.87 2.14
C THR A 147 -2.90 17.07 2.29
N PHE A 148 -1.76 17.58 1.82
CA PHE A 148 -0.48 16.91 1.97
C PHE A 148 -0.07 16.84 3.44
N ASN A 149 0.40 15.68 3.88
CA ASN A 149 0.93 15.46 5.22
C ASN A 149 2.02 14.39 5.21
N THR A 150 2.76 14.29 6.31
CA THR A 150 3.89 13.37 6.40
C THR A 150 3.51 11.92 6.68
N VAL A 151 2.26 11.59 6.97
CA VAL A 151 1.84 10.23 7.38
C VAL A 151 1.26 9.42 6.21
N GLY A 152 0.45 10.08 5.39
CA GLY A 152 -0.26 9.46 4.28
C GLY A 152 -1.51 10.26 3.90
N SER A 153 -2.70 9.70 4.11
CA SER A 153 -3.94 10.44 3.94
C SER A 153 -4.21 11.36 5.14
N VAL A 154 -5.04 12.40 4.95
CA VAL A 154 -5.50 13.25 6.06
C VAL A 154 -6.21 12.46 7.15
N PHE A 155 -6.92 11.38 6.76
CA PHE A 155 -7.58 10.46 7.68
C PHE A 155 -6.57 9.59 8.44
N GLY A 156 -5.54 9.11 7.75
CA GLY A 156 -4.44 8.37 8.35
C GLY A 156 -3.68 9.19 9.38
N LEU A 157 -3.44 10.48 9.09
CA LEU A 157 -2.85 11.39 10.07
C LEU A 157 -3.81 11.66 11.25
N SER A 158 -5.13 11.74 11.03
CA SER A 158 -6.09 11.90 12.13
C SER A 158 -6.05 10.72 13.11
N LEU A 159 -5.99 9.49 12.59
CA LEU A 159 -5.79 8.29 13.42
C LEU A 159 -4.43 8.33 14.16
N PHE A 160 -3.36 8.68 13.46
CA PHE A 160 -2.03 8.77 14.05
C PHE A 160 -1.96 9.86 15.13
N ALA A 161 -2.58 11.02 14.90
CA ALA A 161 -2.63 12.13 15.85
C ALA A 161 -3.33 11.74 17.15
N LEU A 162 -4.48 11.06 17.08
CA LEU A 162 -5.23 10.67 18.28
C LEU A 162 -4.66 9.46 19.00
N SER A 163 -3.78 8.68 18.37
CA SER A 163 -3.25 7.43 18.97
C SER A 163 -2.54 7.60 20.30
N PRO A 164 -1.80 8.68 20.64
CA PRO A 164 -1.18 8.85 21.96
C PRO A 164 -2.06 9.52 23.02
N LEU A 165 -3.25 10.00 22.66
CA LEU A 165 -4.09 10.73 23.62
C LEU A 165 -4.48 9.89 24.86
N PRO A 166 -4.83 8.60 24.77
CA PRO A 166 -5.09 7.78 25.95
C PRO A 166 -3.87 7.69 26.87
N PHE A 167 -2.66 7.59 26.27
CA PHE A 167 -1.41 7.61 27.01
C PHE A 167 -1.16 8.98 27.66
N ILE A 168 -1.31 10.07 26.91
CA ILE A 168 -1.13 11.44 27.43
C ILE A 168 -2.08 11.69 28.61
N ALA A 169 -3.36 11.30 28.49
CA ALA A 169 -4.35 11.50 29.54
C ALA A 169 -4.01 10.75 30.83
N ALA A 170 -3.58 9.48 30.70
CA ALA A 170 -3.18 8.67 31.85
C ALA A 170 -1.85 9.16 32.47
N PHE A 171 -0.86 9.46 31.63
CA PHE A 171 0.46 9.89 32.05
C PHE A 171 0.42 11.29 32.71
N PHE A 172 -0.39 12.21 32.20
CA PHE A 172 -0.59 13.55 32.75
C PHE A 172 -0.99 13.54 34.23
N GLN A 173 -1.76 12.55 34.65
CA GLN A 173 -2.18 12.40 36.06
C GLN A 173 -1.03 12.00 36.97
N SER A 174 -0.07 11.21 36.49
CA SER A 174 1.05 10.69 37.27
C SER A 174 2.25 11.64 37.34
N VAL A 175 2.33 12.61 36.43
CA VAL A 175 3.41 13.58 36.41
C VAL A 175 3.17 14.69 37.41
N LYS A 176 4.21 15.05 38.20
CA LYS A 176 4.16 16.17 39.16
C LYS A 176 4.75 17.45 38.59
N ASP A 177 5.73 17.34 37.68
CA ASP A 177 6.41 18.50 37.07
C ASP A 177 5.46 19.24 36.13
N TRP A 178 5.21 20.50 36.42
CA TRP A 178 4.32 21.35 35.63
C TRP A 178 4.85 21.59 34.21
N ARG A 179 6.18 21.57 34.00
CA ARG A 179 6.80 21.75 32.70
C ARG A 179 6.45 20.61 31.77
N ILE A 180 6.55 19.37 32.28
CA ILE A 180 6.17 18.17 31.53
C ILE A 180 4.67 18.19 31.24
N LYS A 181 3.83 18.57 32.22
CA LYS A 181 2.39 18.73 32.02
C LYS A 181 2.06 19.74 30.93
N SER A 182 2.73 20.88 30.89
CA SER A 182 2.53 21.90 29.85
C SER A 182 2.88 21.38 28.47
N VAL A 183 3.99 20.65 28.33
CA VAL A 183 4.38 20.02 27.06
C VAL A 183 3.34 19.00 26.61
N LEU A 184 2.89 18.12 27.49
CA LEU A 184 1.85 17.13 27.19
C LEU A 184 0.53 17.79 26.79
N LEU A 185 0.16 18.88 27.43
CA LEU A 185 -1.06 19.64 27.12
C LEU A 185 -0.98 20.27 25.73
N ILE A 186 0.15 20.90 25.39
CA ILE A 186 0.38 21.48 24.06
C ILE A 186 0.31 20.40 22.98
N MET A 187 0.94 19.24 23.22
CA MET A 187 0.86 18.09 22.32
C MET A 187 -0.59 17.64 22.12
N ALA A 188 -1.34 17.45 23.20
CA ALA A 188 -2.73 17.02 23.16
C ALA A 188 -3.61 18.03 22.40
N ILE A 189 -3.49 19.32 22.68
CA ILE A 189 -4.26 20.38 22.00
C ILE A 189 -3.98 20.37 20.50
N THR A 190 -2.72 20.27 20.08
CA THR A 190 -2.34 20.23 18.66
C THR A 190 -2.92 19.01 17.95
N GLN A 191 -2.86 17.85 18.57
CA GLN A 191 -3.37 16.60 18.02
C GLN A 191 -4.91 16.62 17.90
N ILE A 192 -5.59 17.10 18.95
CA ILE A 192 -7.04 17.27 18.97
C ILE A 192 -7.47 18.29 17.91
N ALA A 193 -6.78 19.44 17.83
CA ALA A 193 -7.09 20.47 16.85
C ALA A 193 -7.05 19.92 15.41
N TYR A 194 -6.01 19.15 15.07
CA TYR A 194 -5.94 18.50 13.77
C TYR A 194 -7.12 17.54 13.52
N ALA A 195 -7.39 16.66 14.49
CA ALA A 195 -8.45 15.66 14.35
C ALA A 195 -9.85 16.30 14.25
N VAL A 196 -10.09 17.38 15.00
CA VAL A 196 -11.33 18.16 14.95
C VAL A 196 -11.53 18.79 13.56
N LEU A 197 -10.48 19.38 12.98
CA LEU A 197 -10.58 20.01 11.65
C LEU A 197 -10.83 19.00 10.52
N ILE A 198 -10.36 17.77 10.66
CA ILE A 198 -10.58 16.69 9.67
C ILE A 198 -11.94 15.99 9.90
N ASP A 199 -12.44 15.99 11.12
CA ASP A 199 -13.70 15.35 11.54
C ASP A 199 -13.87 13.88 11.07
N PHE A 200 -12.80 13.10 11.21
CA PHE A 200 -12.84 11.70 10.79
C PHE A 200 -13.53 10.83 11.85
N LYS A 201 -14.77 10.40 11.56
CA LYS A 201 -15.62 9.68 12.53
C LYS A 201 -14.99 8.41 13.08
N ILE A 202 -14.23 7.67 12.27
CA ILE A 202 -13.53 6.44 12.70
C ILE A 202 -12.46 6.75 13.78
N ALA A 203 -11.83 7.91 13.72
CA ALA A 203 -10.86 8.31 14.75
C ALA A 203 -11.56 8.56 16.10
N TRP A 204 -12.78 9.12 16.08
CA TRP A 204 -13.56 9.34 17.30
C TRP A 204 -14.07 8.04 17.93
N ILE A 205 -14.58 7.08 17.14
CA ILE A 205 -15.01 5.79 17.68
C ILE A 205 -13.82 5.01 18.25
N SER A 206 -12.67 5.04 17.60
CA SER A 206 -11.44 4.41 18.11
C SER A 206 -10.99 5.05 19.44
N LEU A 207 -11.14 6.39 19.57
CA LEU A 207 -10.85 7.12 20.80
C LEU A 207 -11.84 6.74 21.92
N ALA A 208 -13.13 6.61 21.60
CA ALA A 208 -14.14 6.19 22.56
C ALA A 208 -13.85 4.77 23.08
N ILE A 209 -13.53 3.82 22.21
CA ILE A 209 -13.18 2.44 22.59
C ILE A 209 -11.94 2.42 23.50
N SER A 210 -10.89 3.17 23.15
CA SER A 210 -9.66 3.21 23.92
C SER A 210 -9.83 3.94 25.25
N GLY A 211 -10.63 5.01 25.29
CA GLY A 211 -11.01 5.72 26.50
C GLY A 211 -11.81 4.83 27.46
N LEU A 212 -12.78 4.07 26.94
CA LEU A 212 -13.54 3.09 27.71
C LEU A 212 -12.62 1.98 28.26
N ALA A 213 -11.71 1.48 27.43
CA ALA A 213 -10.71 0.50 27.89
C ALA A 213 -9.88 1.06 29.06
N LEU A 214 -9.44 2.32 28.97
CA LEU A 214 -8.69 2.97 30.04
C LEU A 214 -9.51 3.13 31.33
N VAL A 215 -10.81 3.47 31.21
CA VAL A 215 -11.74 3.47 32.37
C VAL A 215 -11.81 2.10 33.01
N LEU A 216 -12.02 1.03 32.23
CA LEU A 216 -12.10 -0.34 32.74
C LEU A 216 -10.80 -0.83 33.38
N ILE A 217 -9.65 -0.46 32.80
CA ILE A 217 -8.33 -0.79 33.35
C ILE A 217 -8.15 -0.13 34.72
N ASN A 218 -8.47 1.17 34.86
CA ASN A 218 -8.34 1.91 36.10
C ASN A 218 -9.36 1.43 37.13
N PHE A 219 -10.56 1.03 36.70
CA PHE A 219 -11.58 0.46 37.61
C PHE A 219 -11.11 -0.84 38.25
N LYS A 220 -10.49 -1.73 37.49
CA LYS A 220 -10.03 -3.04 37.97
C LYS A 220 -8.74 -2.96 38.80
N ASN A 221 -7.91 -1.94 38.59
CA ASN A 221 -6.61 -1.78 39.23
C ASN A 221 -6.52 -0.42 39.92
N PRO A 222 -7.24 -0.21 41.02
CA PRO A 222 -7.18 1.05 41.78
C PRO A 222 -5.76 1.28 42.30
N THR A 223 -5.32 2.54 42.31
CA THR A 223 -3.99 2.93 42.81
C THR A 223 -3.91 2.64 44.30
N GLU A 224 -2.87 1.95 44.74
CA GLU A 224 -2.62 1.72 46.16
C GLU A 224 -2.34 3.06 46.85
N ALA A 225 -3.11 3.38 47.89
CA ALA A 225 -2.96 4.59 48.70
C ALA A 225 -2.88 4.26 50.17
N SER A 226 -2.25 5.15 50.92
CA SER A 226 -1.94 5.01 52.33
C SER A 226 -3.16 5.00 53.28
N SER A 227 -4.34 5.39 52.79
CA SER A 227 -5.60 5.32 53.53
C SER A 227 -6.80 5.16 52.61
N PRO A 228 -7.95 4.57 53.09
CA PRO A 228 -9.15 4.38 52.26
C PRO A 228 -9.72 5.67 51.64
N ALA A 229 -9.68 6.78 52.39
CA ALA A 229 -10.18 8.08 51.93
C ALA A 229 -9.31 8.69 50.83
N VAL A 230 -7.99 8.57 50.95
CA VAL A 230 -7.03 9.02 49.92
C VAL A 230 -7.13 8.12 48.70
N ALA A 231 -7.25 6.81 48.90
CA ALA A 231 -7.47 5.84 47.82
C ALA A 231 -8.71 6.18 46.99
N HIS A 232 -9.84 6.49 47.64
CA HIS A 232 -11.08 6.86 46.94
C HIS A 232 -10.95 8.16 46.12
N LYS A 233 -10.30 9.19 46.68
CA LYS A 233 -10.09 10.46 45.99
C LYS A 233 -9.13 10.33 44.79
N GLU A 234 -8.05 9.58 44.94
CA GLU A 234 -7.12 9.31 43.82
C GLU A 234 -7.74 8.44 42.73
N TYR A 235 -8.54 7.45 43.14
CA TYR A 235 -9.33 6.64 42.24
C TYR A 235 -10.31 7.51 41.38
N GLN A 236 -11.10 8.37 42.03
CA GLN A 236 -12.00 9.27 41.29
C GLN A 236 -11.24 10.15 40.31
N LYS A 237 -10.09 10.72 40.71
CA LYS A 237 -9.26 11.52 39.83
C LYS A 237 -8.74 10.71 38.63
N SER A 238 -8.41 9.43 38.81
CA SER A 238 -7.89 8.58 37.72
C SER A 238 -8.92 8.30 36.64
N LEU A 239 -10.21 8.44 36.94
CA LEU A 239 -11.30 8.24 35.99
C LEU A 239 -11.69 9.51 35.19
N VAL A 240 -11.38 10.71 35.70
CA VAL A 240 -11.86 11.96 35.11
C VAL A 240 -11.40 12.15 33.65
N LEU A 241 -10.10 12.04 33.38
CA LEU A 241 -9.57 12.21 32.02
C LEU A 241 -9.99 11.08 31.06
N PRO A 242 -9.97 9.81 31.44
CA PRO A 242 -10.52 8.74 30.58
C PRO A 242 -11.99 8.94 30.23
N LEU A 243 -12.84 9.28 31.21
CA LEU A 243 -14.26 9.57 30.97
C LEU A 243 -14.43 10.80 30.09
N PHE A 244 -13.62 11.85 30.30
CA PHE A 244 -13.61 13.01 29.42
C PHE A 244 -13.29 12.62 27.99
N LEU A 245 -12.29 11.75 27.73
CA LEU A 245 -11.98 11.27 26.37
C LEU A 245 -13.16 10.53 25.74
N VAL A 246 -13.88 9.69 26.51
CA VAL A 246 -15.05 8.97 26.01
C VAL A 246 -16.17 9.94 25.65
N VAL A 247 -16.53 10.87 26.57
CA VAL A 247 -17.58 11.86 26.32
C VAL A 247 -17.21 12.76 25.15
N PHE A 248 -15.97 13.24 25.12
CA PHE A 248 -15.45 14.07 24.06
C PHE A 248 -15.56 13.36 22.69
N ALA A 249 -15.12 12.11 22.61
CA ALA A 249 -15.21 11.33 21.39
C ALA A 249 -16.67 11.11 20.93
N ILE A 250 -17.58 10.83 21.87
CA ILE A 250 -19.01 10.68 21.57
C ILE A 250 -19.61 12.00 21.07
N VAL A 251 -19.26 13.12 21.69
CA VAL A 251 -19.74 14.43 21.23
C VAL A 251 -19.31 14.70 19.78
N PHE A 252 -18.03 14.49 19.44
CA PHE A 252 -17.53 14.70 18.10
C PHE A 252 -17.96 13.61 17.10
N TRP A 253 -18.46 12.49 17.55
CA TRP A 253 -19.15 11.54 16.69
C TRP A 253 -20.47 12.10 16.15
N PHE A 254 -21.25 12.81 16.98
CA PHE A 254 -22.54 13.35 16.61
C PHE A 254 -22.49 14.79 16.06
N VAL A 255 -21.54 15.58 16.48
CA VAL A 255 -21.36 16.95 16.01
C VAL A 255 -20.65 16.94 14.67
N ALA A 256 -21.32 17.50 13.64
CA ALA A 256 -20.66 17.77 12.36
C ALA A 256 -19.94 19.13 12.44
N ILE A 257 -18.65 19.14 12.11
CA ILE A 257 -17.88 20.36 12.05
C ILE A 257 -18.04 20.95 10.65
N PRO A 258 -18.41 22.25 10.52
CA PRO A 258 -18.51 22.86 9.21
C PRO A 258 -17.14 22.86 8.51
N PRO A 259 -17.10 22.56 7.21
CA PRO A 259 -15.86 22.50 6.46
C PRO A 259 -15.19 23.89 6.44
N ILE A 260 -13.87 23.91 6.53
CA ILE A 260 -13.09 25.15 6.40
C ILE A 260 -13.25 25.68 4.98
N SER A 261 -13.57 26.96 4.83
CA SER A 261 -13.72 27.59 3.52
C SER A 261 -12.45 27.39 2.67
N GLY A 262 -12.64 26.87 1.46
CA GLY A 262 -11.54 26.58 0.51
C GLY A 262 -10.70 25.37 0.85
N LEU A 263 -11.13 24.51 1.78
CA LEU A 263 -10.56 23.19 2.03
C LEU A 263 -11.55 22.10 1.59
N GLU A 264 -11.31 21.50 0.46
CA GLU A 264 -12.02 20.29 0.02
C GLU A 264 -11.26 19.07 0.52
N ILE A 265 -11.80 18.40 1.54
CA ILE A 265 -11.27 17.12 2.01
C ILE A 265 -11.96 16.05 1.15
N PRO A 266 -11.20 15.28 0.33
CA PRO A 266 -11.79 14.19 -0.45
C PRO A 266 -12.47 13.19 0.48
N ALA A 267 -13.66 12.72 0.11
CA ALA A 267 -14.28 11.62 0.86
C ALA A 267 -13.35 10.38 0.83
N PRO A 268 -13.31 9.60 1.94
CA PRO A 268 -12.54 8.36 1.92
C PRO A 268 -13.16 7.41 0.89
N ALA A 269 -12.42 7.14 -0.20
CA ALA A 269 -12.84 6.21 -1.23
C ALA A 269 -12.27 4.81 -0.94
N GLY A 270 -13.13 3.80 -1.01
CA GLY A 270 -12.75 2.40 -0.80
C GLY A 270 -13.93 1.45 -1.00
N PRO A 271 -13.68 0.14 -1.05
CA PRO A 271 -14.74 -0.84 -1.11
C PRO A 271 -15.60 -0.78 0.16
N THR A 272 -16.88 -1.10 0.04
CA THR A 272 -17.75 -1.26 1.21
C THR A 272 -17.31 -2.47 2.06
N TYR A 273 -17.72 -2.50 3.33
CA TYR A 273 -17.46 -3.66 4.20
C TYR A 273 -18.04 -4.96 3.63
N GLY A 274 -19.28 -4.91 3.10
CA GLY A 274 -19.92 -6.06 2.47
C GLY A 274 -19.12 -6.61 1.28
N ALA A 275 -18.71 -5.73 0.36
CA ALA A 275 -17.88 -6.10 -0.77
C ALA A 275 -16.51 -6.66 -0.32
N SER A 276 -15.89 -6.05 0.70
CA SER A 276 -14.61 -6.50 1.24
C SER A 276 -14.68 -7.89 1.86
N ILE A 277 -15.76 -8.19 2.60
CA ILE A 277 -15.99 -9.51 3.22
C ILE A 277 -16.27 -10.56 2.13
N ASP A 278 -17.05 -10.23 1.11
CA ASP A 278 -17.32 -11.14 -0.01
C ASP A 278 -16.03 -11.50 -0.77
N ILE A 279 -15.20 -10.50 -1.08
CA ILE A 279 -13.88 -10.70 -1.70
C ILE A 279 -12.98 -11.56 -0.81
N MET A 280 -12.94 -11.29 0.50
CA MET A 280 -12.20 -12.10 1.46
C MET A 280 -12.67 -13.55 1.44
N ALA A 281 -13.99 -13.79 1.52
CA ALA A 281 -14.56 -15.13 1.53
C ALA A 281 -14.24 -15.90 0.24
N LYS A 282 -14.39 -15.28 -0.93
CA LYS A 282 -14.02 -15.88 -2.22
C LYS A 282 -12.53 -16.16 -2.33
N THR A 283 -11.69 -15.25 -1.81
CA THR A 283 -10.23 -15.45 -1.80
C THR A 283 -9.84 -16.61 -0.90
N LEU A 284 -10.34 -16.65 0.33
CA LEU A 284 -10.07 -17.75 1.27
C LEU A 284 -10.66 -19.07 0.82
N GLY A 285 -11.76 -19.08 0.05
CA GLY A 285 -12.29 -20.28 -0.58
C GLY A 285 -11.32 -20.91 -1.59
N SER A 286 -10.52 -20.11 -2.27
CA SER A 286 -9.52 -20.57 -3.26
C SER A 286 -8.11 -20.71 -2.69
N GLN A 287 -7.73 -19.89 -1.72
CA GLN A 287 -6.38 -19.82 -1.12
C GLN A 287 -6.48 -19.68 0.41
N PRO A 288 -6.94 -20.72 1.14
CA PRO A 288 -7.30 -20.59 2.55
C PRO A 288 -6.12 -20.35 3.49
N VAL A 289 -4.97 -21.01 3.24
CA VAL A 289 -3.88 -21.07 4.22
C VAL A 289 -3.07 -19.78 4.25
N PHE A 290 -2.58 -19.33 3.11
CA PHE A 290 -1.65 -18.19 3.01
C PHE A 290 -2.27 -16.95 2.35
N GLY A 291 -3.55 -17.00 1.96
CA GLY A 291 -4.23 -15.91 1.28
C GLY A 291 -3.68 -15.63 -0.12
N SER A 292 -4.03 -14.47 -0.67
CA SER A 292 -3.57 -14.07 -2.02
C SER A 292 -2.10 -13.67 -2.08
N GLY A 293 -1.47 -13.40 -0.96
CA GLY A 293 -0.15 -12.77 -0.80
C GLY A 293 -0.25 -11.35 -0.24
N LEU A 294 0.72 -10.96 0.57
CA LEU A 294 0.76 -9.61 1.12
C LEU A 294 0.76 -8.57 -0.01
N GLU A 295 0.09 -7.43 0.20
CA GLU A 295 -0.06 -6.32 -0.77
C GLU A 295 -0.72 -6.69 -2.11
N THR A 296 -1.33 -7.88 -2.24
CA THR A 296 -1.98 -8.33 -3.47
C THR A 296 -3.50 -8.16 -3.47
N PHE A 297 -4.05 -7.41 -2.52
CA PHE A 297 -5.50 -7.15 -2.47
C PHE A 297 -6.08 -6.62 -3.78
N PRO A 298 -5.44 -5.69 -4.54
CA PRO A 298 -5.98 -5.22 -5.82
C PRO A 298 -6.21 -6.33 -6.85
N TYR A 299 -5.45 -7.41 -6.81
CA TYR A 299 -5.61 -8.52 -7.77
C TYR A 299 -6.86 -9.34 -7.49
N VAL A 300 -7.14 -9.59 -6.21
CA VAL A 300 -8.38 -10.28 -5.82
C VAL A 300 -9.58 -9.35 -5.88
N TYR A 301 -9.38 -8.06 -5.65
CA TYR A 301 -10.40 -7.04 -5.88
C TYR A 301 -10.82 -7.01 -7.36
N ALA A 302 -9.87 -6.89 -8.29
CA ALA A 302 -10.14 -6.91 -9.73
C ALA A 302 -10.90 -8.16 -10.15
N LYS A 303 -10.52 -9.32 -9.59
CA LYS A 303 -11.13 -10.62 -9.93
C LYS A 303 -12.54 -10.81 -9.39
N PHE A 304 -12.82 -10.32 -8.17
CA PHE A 304 -14.03 -10.67 -7.43
C PHE A 304 -14.97 -9.50 -7.15
N LYS A 305 -14.63 -8.27 -7.57
CA LYS A 305 -15.51 -7.09 -7.41
C LYS A 305 -16.87 -7.32 -8.08
N ASP A 306 -17.89 -6.70 -7.55
CA ASP A 306 -19.28 -6.87 -8.03
C ASP A 306 -19.53 -6.10 -9.33
N VAL A 307 -20.33 -6.68 -10.23
CA VAL A 307 -20.68 -6.08 -11.53
C VAL A 307 -21.45 -4.77 -11.39
N SER A 308 -22.17 -4.57 -10.30
CA SER A 308 -22.90 -3.32 -10.04
C SER A 308 -22.00 -2.08 -9.99
N LEU A 309 -20.72 -2.27 -9.68
CA LEU A 309 -19.73 -1.18 -9.71
C LEU A 309 -19.54 -0.59 -11.11
N ASN A 310 -19.79 -1.36 -12.18
CA ASN A 310 -19.73 -0.86 -13.55
C ASN A 310 -20.76 0.22 -13.88
N GLN A 311 -21.77 0.40 -13.03
CA GLN A 311 -22.78 1.46 -13.11
C GLN A 311 -22.38 2.72 -12.31
N SER A 312 -21.27 2.69 -11.59
CA SER A 312 -20.76 3.78 -10.75
C SER A 312 -19.55 4.47 -11.38
N ASP A 313 -19.19 5.65 -10.85
CA ASP A 313 -17.99 6.38 -11.25
C ASP A 313 -16.67 5.62 -10.95
N TYR A 314 -16.76 4.57 -10.11
CA TYR A 314 -15.62 3.74 -9.71
C TYR A 314 -15.42 2.48 -10.57
N TRP A 315 -16.13 2.32 -11.69
CA TRP A 315 -16.10 1.12 -12.52
C TRP A 315 -14.69 0.69 -12.98
N GLY A 316 -13.83 1.67 -13.30
CA GLY A 316 -12.44 1.47 -13.71
C GLY A 316 -11.42 1.51 -12.57
N THR A 317 -11.87 1.68 -11.31
CA THR A 317 -10.97 1.84 -10.16
C THR A 317 -10.64 0.49 -9.54
N ASN A 318 -9.35 0.25 -9.31
CA ASN A 318 -8.87 -0.87 -8.49
C ASN A 318 -8.34 -0.31 -7.17
N PHE A 319 -9.00 -0.68 -6.06
CA PHE A 319 -8.61 -0.24 -4.72
C PHE A 319 -7.43 -1.07 -4.19
N ASN A 320 -6.49 -0.38 -3.55
CA ASN A 320 -5.30 -1.00 -2.98
C ASN A 320 -5.60 -1.82 -1.71
N ASP A 321 -6.59 -1.40 -0.94
CA ASP A 321 -6.97 -1.98 0.34
C ASP A 321 -8.48 -2.28 0.37
N SER A 322 -8.88 -3.18 1.27
CA SER A 322 -10.28 -3.38 1.64
C SER A 322 -10.79 -2.24 2.52
N ALA A 323 -12.03 -2.34 2.99
CA ALA A 323 -12.63 -1.38 3.92
C ALA A 323 -11.84 -1.22 5.24
N SER A 324 -11.01 -2.20 5.62
CA SER A 324 -10.23 -2.17 6.85
C SER A 324 -8.93 -2.95 6.75
N ALA A 325 -7.93 -2.53 7.53
CA ALA A 325 -6.65 -3.24 7.61
C ALA A 325 -6.80 -4.71 8.05
N ALA A 326 -7.76 -5.01 8.93
CA ALA A 326 -8.02 -6.37 9.40
C ALA A 326 -8.53 -7.28 8.27
N ILE A 327 -9.44 -6.80 7.43
CA ILE A 327 -9.96 -7.57 6.28
C ILE A 327 -8.87 -7.71 5.22
N THR A 328 -8.11 -6.62 4.92
CA THR A 328 -6.96 -6.70 3.99
C THR A 328 -5.96 -7.75 4.46
N TRP A 329 -5.60 -7.74 5.75
CA TRP A 329 -4.71 -8.73 6.34
C TRP A 329 -5.25 -10.16 6.19
N ALA A 330 -6.51 -10.40 6.56
CA ALA A 330 -7.13 -11.73 6.45
C ALA A 330 -7.15 -12.24 4.99
N THR A 331 -7.49 -11.36 4.05
CA THR A 331 -7.55 -11.70 2.62
C THR A 331 -6.17 -12.06 2.06
N THR A 332 -5.15 -11.29 2.44
CA THR A 332 -3.81 -11.38 1.85
C THR A 332 -2.90 -12.38 2.56
N SER A 333 -3.04 -12.57 3.87
CA SER A 333 -2.21 -13.50 4.65
C SER A 333 -2.88 -14.85 4.97
N GLY A 334 -4.17 -15.00 4.65
CA GLY A 334 -4.91 -16.23 4.88
C GLY A 334 -5.13 -16.56 6.35
N ILE A 335 -5.64 -17.78 6.60
CA ILE A 335 -5.93 -18.27 7.96
C ILE A 335 -4.65 -18.31 8.82
N PHE A 336 -3.50 -18.64 8.24
CA PHE A 336 -2.24 -18.68 8.97
C PHE A 336 -1.84 -17.30 9.50
N GLY A 337 -1.97 -16.24 8.69
CA GLY A 337 -1.73 -14.87 9.12
C GLY A 337 -2.75 -14.37 10.14
N VAL A 338 -4.03 -14.74 10.00
CA VAL A 338 -5.08 -14.41 10.97
C VAL A 338 -4.77 -15.04 12.32
N VAL A 339 -4.42 -16.33 12.36
CA VAL A 339 -4.06 -17.04 13.60
C VAL A 339 -2.82 -16.42 14.23
N ALA A 340 -1.80 -16.05 13.44
CA ALA A 340 -0.61 -15.38 13.95
C ALA A 340 -0.94 -14.04 14.61
N LEU A 341 -1.73 -13.20 13.96
CA LEU A 341 -2.14 -11.89 14.48
C LEU A 341 -3.03 -12.01 15.72
N LEU A 342 -4.04 -12.88 15.67
CA LEU A 342 -4.92 -13.10 16.82
C LEU A 342 -4.17 -13.69 18.04
N SER A 343 -3.22 -14.58 17.80
CA SER A 343 -2.34 -15.10 18.85
C SER A 343 -1.50 -13.99 19.47
N PHE A 344 -0.96 -13.07 18.66
CA PHE A 344 -0.22 -11.90 19.15
C PHE A 344 -1.12 -11.00 20.01
N ILE A 345 -2.30 -10.64 19.49
CA ILE A 345 -3.28 -9.80 20.21
C ILE A 345 -3.68 -10.45 21.55
N ALA A 346 -4.01 -11.74 21.53
CA ALA A 346 -4.45 -12.46 22.71
C ALA A 346 -3.34 -12.58 23.76
N LEU A 347 -2.14 -13.07 23.37
CA LEU A 347 -1.04 -13.27 24.31
C LEU A 347 -0.50 -11.94 24.87
N PHE A 348 -0.37 -10.93 24.02
CA PHE A 348 0.01 -9.59 24.51
C PHE A 348 -1.07 -8.99 25.41
N GLY A 349 -2.35 -9.10 25.04
CA GLY A 349 -3.47 -8.63 25.86
C GLY A 349 -3.48 -9.29 27.23
N ILE A 350 -3.42 -10.62 27.28
CA ILE A 350 -3.36 -11.39 28.54
C ILE A 350 -2.15 -10.97 29.38
N TYR A 351 -0.98 -10.86 28.74
CA TYR A 351 0.25 -10.43 29.43
C TYR A 351 0.09 -9.02 30.00
N ALA A 352 -0.40 -8.07 29.18
CA ALA A 352 -0.57 -6.69 29.59
C ALA A 352 -1.58 -6.55 30.77
N PHE A 353 -2.75 -7.20 30.65
CA PHE A 353 -3.75 -7.15 31.73
C PHE A 353 -3.25 -7.77 33.05
N LYS A 354 -2.47 -8.86 32.99
CA LYS A 354 -1.90 -9.49 34.18
C LYS A 354 -0.82 -8.63 34.86
N ASN A 355 -0.06 -7.87 34.07
CA ASN A 355 1.14 -7.17 34.57
C ASN A 355 0.96 -5.65 34.68
N ILE A 356 -0.20 -5.10 34.38
CA ILE A 356 -0.43 -3.65 34.41
C ILE A 356 -0.26 -3.06 35.82
N ALA A 357 -0.69 -3.79 36.84
CA ALA A 357 -0.58 -3.43 38.25
C ALA A 357 0.70 -3.98 38.92
N ALA A 358 1.62 -4.58 38.15
CA ALA A 358 2.84 -5.13 38.71
C ALA A 358 3.59 -4.05 39.51
N SER A 359 3.76 -4.33 40.81
CA SER A 359 4.53 -3.45 41.69
C SER A 359 6.01 -3.55 41.35
N ASN A 360 6.53 -2.48 40.77
CA ASN A 360 7.92 -2.39 40.37
C ASN A 360 8.68 -1.51 41.38
N ALA A 361 9.96 -1.79 41.59
CA ALA A 361 10.85 -0.98 42.40
C ALA A 361 10.94 0.51 41.92
N VAL A 362 10.51 0.78 40.69
CA VAL A 362 10.43 2.11 40.09
C VAL A 362 9.02 2.31 39.57
N ASN A 363 8.14 2.91 40.36
CA ASN A 363 6.75 3.20 39.98
C ASN A 363 6.56 4.73 39.75
N THR A 364 7.48 5.34 39.00
CA THR A 364 7.46 6.79 38.73
C THR A 364 7.63 7.10 37.24
N GLY A 365 7.12 8.23 36.81
CA GLY A 365 7.25 8.70 35.41
C GLY A 365 6.62 7.72 34.43
N PHE A 366 7.33 7.42 33.34
CA PHE A 366 6.88 6.48 32.29
C PHE A 366 6.74 5.02 32.76
N PHE A 367 7.29 4.67 33.93
CA PHE A 367 7.18 3.33 34.55
C PHE A 367 6.01 3.22 35.51
N SER A 368 5.25 4.29 35.70
CA SER A 368 4.08 4.30 36.56
C SER A 368 2.95 3.42 36.00
N GLN A 369 2.10 2.92 36.90
CA GLN A 369 0.90 2.17 36.53
C GLN A 369 0.00 2.98 35.54
N PRO A 370 -0.30 4.27 35.78
CA PRO A 370 -1.08 5.05 34.83
C PRO A 370 -0.41 5.14 33.43
N ALA A 371 0.91 5.28 33.36
CA ALA A 371 1.62 5.30 32.10
C ALA A 371 1.48 3.96 31.33
N ARG A 372 1.59 2.82 32.02
CA ARG A 372 1.35 1.50 31.44
C ARG A 372 -0.10 1.33 30.98
N ALA A 373 -1.07 1.75 31.78
CA ALA A 373 -2.48 1.75 31.45
C ALA A 373 -2.76 2.58 30.18
N GLY A 374 -2.20 3.79 30.12
CA GLY A 374 -2.31 4.66 28.96
C GLY A 374 -1.65 4.08 27.71
N MET A 375 -0.49 3.42 27.84
CA MET A 375 0.19 2.77 26.74
C MET A 375 -0.64 1.61 26.14
N LEU A 376 -1.25 0.78 27.01
CA LEU A 376 -2.16 -0.27 26.58
C LEU A 376 -3.41 0.30 25.93
N ALA A 377 -3.99 1.38 26.46
CA ALA A 377 -5.16 2.04 25.89
C ALA A 377 -4.82 2.68 24.50
N SER A 378 -3.64 3.28 24.34
CA SER A 378 -3.17 3.77 23.04
C SER A 378 -2.98 2.64 22.03
N TRP A 379 -2.48 1.49 22.45
CA TRP A 379 -2.42 0.32 21.59
C TRP A 379 -3.80 -0.21 21.21
N ILE A 380 -4.76 -0.21 22.15
CA ILE A 380 -6.17 -0.56 21.88
C ILE A 380 -6.80 0.42 20.88
N PHE A 381 -6.47 1.72 20.93
CA PHE A 381 -6.87 2.70 19.93
C PHE A 381 -6.42 2.27 18.52
N ILE A 382 -5.14 1.94 18.38
CA ILE A 382 -4.57 1.52 17.10
C ILE A 382 -5.20 0.21 16.63
N LEU A 383 -5.39 -0.75 17.54
CA LEU A 383 -6.06 -2.01 17.25
C LEU A 383 -7.51 -1.78 16.77
N ALA A 384 -8.27 -0.93 17.44
CA ALA A 384 -9.64 -0.59 17.05
C ALA A 384 -9.66 0.04 15.65
N SER A 385 -8.75 0.99 15.38
CA SER A 385 -8.68 1.64 14.05
C SER A 385 -8.43 0.64 12.92
N LYS A 386 -7.67 -0.44 13.14
CA LYS A 386 -7.42 -1.50 12.14
C LYS A 386 -8.68 -2.25 11.70
N PHE A 387 -9.69 -2.33 12.55
CA PHE A 387 -10.97 -2.94 12.19
C PHE A 387 -11.87 -2.02 11.39
N PHE A 388 -11.64 -0.71 11.45
CA PHE A 388 -12.54 0.27 10.82
C PHE A 388 -11.94 0.98 9.60
N TYR A 389 -10.63 0.95 9.40
CA TYR A 389 -9.97 1.68 8.31
C TYR A 389 -8.64 1.05 7.91
N PRO A 390 -8.19 1.21 6.66
CA PRO A 390 -6.82 0.89 6.25
C PRO A 390 -5.81 1.76 7.03
N THR A 391 -4.84 1.14 7.66
CA THR A 391 -3.88 1.84 8.51
C THR A 391 -2.60 2.21 7.76
N PRO A 392 -2.11 3.47 7.89
CA PRO A 392 -0.85 3.87 7.26
C PRO A 392 0.37 3.24 7.96
N LEU A 393 1.47 3.11 7.25
CA LEU A 393 2.72 2.51 7.71
C LEU A 393 3.21 3.04 9.09
N PRO A 394 3.16 4.35 9.43
CA PRO A 394 3.53 4.82 10.76
C PRO A 394 2.66 4.28 11.89
N LEU A 395 1.38 4.07 11.65
CA LEU A 395 0.45 3.52 12.63
C LEU A 395 0.69 2.01 12.82
N GLU A 396 1.03 1.30 11.72
CA GLU A 396 1.47 -0.10 11.78
C GLU A 396 2.75 -0.26 12.61
N LEU A 397 3.74 0.61 12.39
CA LEU A 397 4.95 0.62 13.20
C LEU A 397 4.64 0.81 14.69
N ALA A 398 3.76 1.75 15.05
CA ALA A 398 3.35 1.98 16.41
C ALA A 398 2.60 0.77 17.00
N PHE A 399 1.75 0.08 16.20
CA PHE A 399 1.05 -1.15 16.61
C PHE A 399 2.02 -2.24 17.10
N TRP A 400 3.15 -2.41 16.44
CA TRP A 400 4.15 -3.42 16.81
C TRP A 400 5.12 -2.93 17.89
N VAL A 401 5.51 -1.65 17.90
CA VAL A 401 6.52 -1.13 18.84
C VAL A 401 5.96 -0.90 20.24
N LEU A 402 4.72 -0.42 20.39
CA LEU A 402 4.15 -0.15 21.72
C LEU A 402 4.06 -1.40 22.62
N PRO A 403 3.70 -2.60 22.13
CA PRO A 403 3.78 -3.81 22.93
C PRO A 403 5.20 -4.15 23.41
N ALA A 404 6.22 -3.98 22.55
CA ALA A 404 7.61 -4.17 22.95
C ALA A 404 7.99 -3.22 24.09
N LEU A 405 7.65 -1.93 23.96
CA LEU A 405 7.90 -0.92 24.99
C LEU A 405 7.12 -1.22 26.27
N PHE A 406 5.86 -1.67 26.17
CA PHE A 406 5.08 -2.09 27.34
C PHE A 406 5.78 -3.21 28.09
N ILE A 407 6.21 -4.27 27.41
CA ILE A 407 6.89 -5.41 28.03
C ILE A 407 8.22 -4.95 28.66
N VAL A 408 9.00 -4.11 27.97
CA VAL A 408 10.24 -3.52 28.53
C VAL A 408 9.96 -2.73 29.81
N SER A 409 8.84 -2.00 29.89
CA SER A 409 8.49 -1.26 31.12
C SER A 409 8.29 -2.15 32.34
N ILE A 410 7.84 -3.39 32.14
CA ILE A 410 7.66 -4.39 33.18
C ILE A 410 9.03 -4.97 33.59
N PHE A 411 9.84 -5.40 32.62
CA PHE A 411 11.17 -5.99 32.89
C PHE A 411 12.09 -5.05 33.67
N GLN A 412 12.09 -3.76 33.33
CA GLN A 412 12.97 -2.77 33.99
C GLN A 412 12.53 -2.39 35.39
N GLY A 413 11.29 -2.68 35.73
CA GLY A 413 10.76 -2.45 37.10
C GLY A 413 11.07 -3.58 38.08
N GLN A 414 11.43 -4.75 37.62
CA GLN A 414 11.75 -5.88 38.48
C GLN A 414 13.20 -5.79 38.95
N THR A 415 13.42 -5.87 40.27
CA THR A 415 14.77 -6.03 40.83
C THR A 415 15.22 -7.46 40.51
N LEU A 416 16.11 -7.60 39.52
CA LEU A 416 16.76 -8.88 39.25
C LEU A 416 17.50 -9.30 40.51
N LYS A 417 17.00 -10.29 41.26
CA LYS A 417 17.78 -11.02 42.22
C LYS A 417 18.81 -11.83 41.42
N THR A 418 19.99 -11.26 41.27
CA THR A 418 21.13 -11.94 40.66
C THR A 418 21.58 -13.00 41.64
N GLN A 419 21.08 -14.22 41.51
CA GLN A 419 21.78 -15.37 42.08
C GLN A 419 22.88 -15.74 41.09
N GLU A 420 24.13 -15.60 41.52
CA GLU A 420 25.29 -16.13 40.83
C GLU A 420 25.21 -17.64 40.82
N PHE A 421 24.90 -18.23 39.69
CA PHE A 421 24.96 -19.67 39.46
C PHE A 421 26.03 -20.03 38.45
N SER A 422 26.93 -20.90 38.87
CA SER A 422 27.92 -21.60 38.05
C SER A 422 27.21 -22.64 37.20
N ARG A 423 27.30 -22.50 35.88
CA ARG A 423 26.96 -23.53 34.87
C ARG A 423 25.71 -23.44 34.02
N SER A 424 25.25 -22.39 33.57
CA SER A 424 24.04 -22.10 32.76
C SER A 424 22.95 -21.42 33.59
N ASP A 425 23.02 -20.09 33.65
CA ASP A 425 22.18 -19.37 34.58
C ASP A 425 20.84 -19.00 33.97
N LEU A 426 19.82 -19.77 34.35
CA LEU A 426 18.42 -19.35 34.22
C LEU A 426 18.13 -18.46 35.44
N VAL A 427 18.03 -17.17 35.24
CA VAL A 427 17.51 -16.24 36.25
C VAL A 427 16.00 -16.19 36.13
N GLU A 428 15.28 -16.92 36.92
CA GLU A 428 13.83 -16.83 37.04
C GLU A 428 13.44 -15.59 37.89
N SER A 429 12.66 -14.71 37.28
CA SER A 429 11.97 -13.66 38.01
C SER A 429 10.63 -14.17 38.55
N SER A 430 10.18 -13.65 39.69
CA SER A 430 8.94 -14.05 40.35
C SER A 430 7.63 -13.74 39.61
N GLY A 431 7.66 -13.66 38.27
CA GLY A 431 6.51 -13.39 37.40
C GLY A 431 6.49 -14.23 36.11
N GLY A 432 7.28 -15.30 36.02
CA GLY A 432 7.32 -16.15 34.80
C GLY A 432 8.19 -15.60 33.65
N ASP A 433 8.76 -14.42 33.78
CA ASP A 433 9.68 -13.82 32.85
C ASP A 433 11.12 -14.16 33.21
N ALA A 434 11.80 -14.95 32.38
CA ALA A 434 13.18 -15.36 32.60
C ALA A 434 14.12 -14.71 31.61
N THR A 435 15.29 -14.28 32.07
CA THR A 435 16.38 -13.88 31.16
C THR A 435 17.42 -14.99 31.16
N TRP A 436 17.59 -15.59 29.98
CA TRP A 436 18.67 -16.53 29.75
C TRP A 436 19.91 -15.75 29.32
N ARG A 437 21.07 -16.08 29.94
CA ARG A 437 22.34 -15.43 29.62
C ARG A 437 23.41 -16.48 29.34
N TYR A 438 24.11 -16.35 28.23
CA TYR A 438 25.23 -17.21 27.85
C TYR A 438 26.49 -16.36 27.73
N PHE A 439 27.49 -16.66 28.54
CA PHE A 439 28.79 -16.00 28.47
C PHE A 439 29.71 -16.69 27.47
N PHE A 440 30.39 -15.91 26.66
CA PHE A 440 31.34 -16.43 25.67
C PHE A 440 32.58 -16.98 26.34
N ARG A 441 32.92 -18.23 26.02
CA ARG A 441 34.10 -18.92 26.54
C ARG A 441 35.02 -19.28 25.39
N SER A 442 36.33 -18.98 25.52
CA SER A 442 37.35 -19.39 24.54
C SER A 442 37.36 -20.92 24.41
N GLY A 443 37.41 -21.43 23.19
CA GLY A 443 37.43 -22.87 22.89
C GLY A 443 36.10 -23.63 23.05
N SER A 444 35.00 -22.95 23.37
CA SER A 444 33.69 -23.59 23.47
C SER A 444 33.00 -23.69 22.12
N PHE A 445 32.57 -24.90 21.72
CA PHE A 445 31.73 -25.10 20.52
C PHE A 445 30.44 -24.30 20.53
N GLY A 446 29.79 -24.09 21.69
CA GLY A 446 28.62 -23.26 21.82
C GLY A 446 28.89 -21.78 21.50
N THR A 447 30.03 -21.25 21.97
CA THR A 447 30.46 -19.89 21.64
C THR A 447 30.73 -19.77 20.14
N LEU A 448 31.41 -20.72 19.53
CA LEU A 448 31.67 -20.76 18.09
C LEU A 448 30.39 -20.78 17.28
N GLY A 449 29.42 -21.62 17.68
CA GLY A 449 28.11 -21.69 17.03
C GLY A 449 27.32 -20.37 17.11
N ILE A 450 27.33 -19.70 18.26
CA ILE A 450 26.69 -18.39 18.43
C ILE A 450 27.37 -17.33 17.55
N PHE A 451 28.70 -17.28 17.52
CA PHE A 451 29.42 -16.35 16.65
C PHE A 451 29.12 -16.61 15.18
N PHE A 452 29.01 -17.87 14.77
CA PHE A 452 28.63 -18.23 13.40
C PHE A 452 27.22 -17.71 13.05
N VAL A 453 26.24 -17.89 13.95
CA VAL A 453 24.88 -17.37 13.76
C VAL A 453 24.89 -15.84 13.73
N LEU A 454 25.60 -15.17 14.64
CA LEU A 454 25.72 -13.70 14.65
C LEU A 454 26.36 -13.18 13.38
N MET A 455 27.35 -13.89 12.85
CA MET A 455 28.00 -13.54 11.56
C MET A 455 27.01 -13.65 10.40
N ILE A 456 26.19 -14.72 10.33
CA ILE A 456 25.14 -14.86 9.32
C ILE A 456 24.12 -13.72 9.42
N VAL A 457 23.67 -13.39 10.63
CA VAL A 457 22.72 -12.31 10.89
C VAL A 457 23.32 -10.96 10.46
N LEU A 458 24.57 -10.70 10.82
CA LEU A 458 25.28 -9.48 10.42
C LEU A 458 25.45 -9.38 8.90
N LEU A 459 25.87 -10.47 8.27
CA LEU A 459 26.01 -10.53 6.80
C LEU A 459 24.67 -10.31 6.12
N GLY A 460 23.60 -10.93 6.61
CA GLY A 460 22.24 -10.72 6.12
C GLY A 460 21.79 -9.26 6.25
N ALA A 461 22.10 -8.61 7.38
CA ALA A 461 21.79 -7.20 7.59
C ALA A 461 22.58 -6.28 6.64
N LEU A 462 23.85 -6.56 6.39
CA LEU A 462 24.68 -5.80 5.46
C LEU A 462 24.20 -5.96 4.00
N ILE A 463 23.90 -7.20 3.59
CA ILE A 463 23.34 -7.50 2.26
C ILE A 463 21.99 -6.81 2.09
N GLY A 464 21.09 -6.90 3.07
CA GLY A 464 19.80 -6.23 3.04
C GLY A 464 19.92 -4.70 2.95
N SER A 465 20.88 -4.11 3.68
CA SER A 465 21.18 -2.68 3.61
C SER A 465 21.68 -2.26 2.22
N TYR A 466 22.53 -3.07 1.60
CA TYR A 466 23.02 -2.86 0.23
C TYR A 466 21.86 -2.87 -0.79
N PHE A 467 20.95 -3.86 -0.71
CA PHE A 467 19.78 -3.90 -1.59
C PHE A 467 18.83 -2.74 -1.35
N SER A 468 18.59 -2.34 -0.10
CA SER A 468 17.78 -1.16 0.23
C SER A 468 18.39 0.13 -0.36
N ALA A 469 19.70 0.30 -0.26
CA ALA A 469 20.40 1.43 -0.86
C ALA A 469 20.32 1.42 -2.40
N LYS A 470 20.48 0.26 -3.03
CA LYS A 470 20.34 0.10 -4.48
C LYS A 470 18.93 0.44 -4.96
N ARG A 471 17.90 -0.02 -4.24
CA ARG A 471 16.51 0.30 -4.54
C ARG A 471 16.25 1.81 -4.39
N PHE A 472 16.82 2.45 -3.37
CA PHE A 472 16.75 3.91 -3.22
C PHE A 472 17.36 4.64 -4.43
N VAL A 473 18.55 4.22 -4.88
CA VAL A 473 19.23 4.82 -6.04
C VAL A 473 18.42 4.62 -7.32
N ALA A 474 17.92 3.39 -7.54
CA ALA A 474 17.06 3.07 -8.68
C ALA A 474 15.85 3.99 -8.78
N GLU A 475 15.13 4.16 -7.67
CA GLU A 475 13.95 5.01 -7.60
C GLU A 475 14.28 6.49 -7.87
N ARG A 476 15.39 6.99 -7.34
CA ARG A 476 15.85 8.37 -7.60
C ARG A 476 16.16 8.63 -9.08
N ILE A 477 16.77 7.66 -9.74
CA ILE A 477 17.07 7.74 -11.18
C ILE A 477 15.75 7.70 -11.98
N PHE A 478 14.87 6.77 -11.63
CA PHE A 478 13.58 6.59 -12.29
C PHE A 478 12.70 7.84 -12.23
N VAL A 479 12.55 8.44 -11.05
CA VAL A 479 11.74 9.67 -10.87
C VAL A 479 12.33 10.84 -11.65
N LYS A 480 13.65 10.97 -11.71
CA LYS A 480 14.26 11.99 -12.56
C LYS A 480 13.95 11.76 -14.04
N ALA A 481 13.97 10.51 -14.50
CA ALA A 481 13.60 10.18 -15.87
C ALA A 481 12.12 10.45 -16.16
N ALA A 482 11.23 10.12 -15.20
CA ALA A 482 9.79 10.34 -15.33
C ALA A 482 9.38 11.84 -15.30
N ALA A 483 10.22 12.70 -14.74
CA ALA A 483 10.01 14.14 -14.72
C ALA A 483 10.44 14.84 -16.03
N VAL A 484 11.15 14.15 -16.91
CA VAL A 484 11.56 14.67 -18.22
C VAL A 484 10.39 14.49 -19.20
N GLU A 485 10.08 15.54 -19.95
CA GLU A 485 9.06 15.47 -20.99
C GLU A 485 9.47 14.43 -22.06
N ASN A 486 8.57 13.52 -22.37
CA ASN A 486 8.82 12.41 -23.29
C ASN A 486 8.69 12.87 -24.75
N THR A 487 9.63 13.70 -25.20
CA THR A 487 9.78 14.13 -26.59
C THR A 487 10.75 13.20 -27.32
N ALA A 488 10.75 13.23 -28.66
CA ALA A 488 11.67 12.45 -29.48
C ALA A 488 13.15 12.72 -29.12
N GLU A 489 13.49 13.96 -28.77
CA GLU A 489 14.85 14.39 -28.40
C GLU A 489 15.29 13.81 -27.04
N ASN A 490 14.39 13.76 -26.05
CA ASN A 490 14.69 13.33 -24.69
C ASN A 490 14.63 11.82 -24.52
N ARG A 491 14.02 11.11 -25.46
CA ARG A 491 13.63 9.69 -25.31
C ARG A 491 14.81 8.76 -25.07
N ASP A 492 15.95 8.98 -25.73
CA ASP A 492 17.16 8.17 -25.49
C ASP A 492 17.71 8.36 -24.07
N GLY A 493 17.68 9.58 -23.55
CA GLY A 493 18.05 9.90 -22.18
C GLY A 493 17.13 9.20 -21.14
N ILE A 494 15.82 9.19 -21.42
CA ILE A 494 14.82 8.49 -20.61
C ILE A 494 15.08 6.97 -20.63
N ILE A 495 15.28 6.37 -21.80
CA ILE A 495 15.59 4.93 -21.96
C ILE A 495 16.84 4.55 -21.16
N ASN A 496 17.93 5.34 -21.28
CA ASN A 496 19.17 5.09 -20.57
C ASN A 496 19.00 5.19 -19.04
N SER A 497 18.24 6.17 -18.57
CA SER A 497 17.95 6.35 -17.15
C SER A 497 17.11 5.21 -16.58
N ILE A 498 16.05 4.78 -17.29
CA ILE A 498 15.22 3.63 -16.84
C ILE A 498 16.07 2.34 -16.85
N THR A 499 16.91 2.15 -17.87
CA THR A 499 17.84 0.99 -17.94
C THR A 499 18.83 0.99 -16.75
N SER A 500 19.31 2.15 -16.32
CA SER A 500 20.15 2.31 -15.14
C SER A 500 19.39 2.02 -13.84
N SER A 501 18.10 2.40 -13.77
CA SER A 501 17.22 2.03 -12.65
C SER A 501 17.04 0.52 -12.56
N ILE A 502 16.78 -0.14 -13.68
CA ILE A 502 16.65 -1.61 -13.76
C ILE A 502 17.95 -2.31 -13.33
N SER A 503 19.12 -1.79 -13.71
CA SER A 503 20.40 -2.38 -13.29
C SER A 503 20.64 -2.27 -11.78
N SER A 504 20.02 -1.29 -11.13
CA SER A 504 20.10 -1.08 -9.69
C SER A 504 19.05 -1.87 -8.92
N ASP A 505 17.82 -1.96 -9.44
CA ASP A 505 16.72 -2.76 -8.89
C ASP A 505 16.01 -3.54 -10.00
N PRO A 506 16.44 -4.79 -10.30
CA PRO A 506 15.87 -5.61 -11.37
C PRO A 506 14.57 -6.32 -10.98
N TYR A 507 14.00 -6.05 -9.81
CA TYR A 507 12.82 -6.73 -9.27
C TYR A 507 11.56 -5.87 -9.30
N GLU A 508 11.64 -4.62 -9.73
CA GLU A 508 10.53 -3.69 -9.86
C GLU A 508 9.91 -3.79 -11.26
N SER A 509 8.70 -4.37 -11.36
CA SER A 509 8.00 -4.62 -12.64
C SER A 509 7.67 -3.33 -13.39
N ARG A 510 7.37 -2.25 -12.68
CA ARG A 510 7.01 -0.94 -13.23
C ARG A 510 8.10 -0.35 -14.13
N TYR A 511 9.38 -0.54 -13.79
CA TYR A 511 10.47 -0.04 -14.63
C TYR A 511 10.46 -0.70 -16.01
N PHE A 512 10.21 -1.99 -16.07
CA PHE A 512 10.13 -2.73 -17.34
C PHE A 512 8.89 -2.35 -18.14
N ARG A 513 7.75 -2.11 -17.48
CA ARG A 513 6.52 -1.62 -18.15
C ARG A 513 6.77 -0.28 -18.83
N ILE A 514 7.28 0.70 -18.09
CA ILE A 514 7.55 2.04 -18.64
C ILE A 514 8.64 1.98 -19.72
N LEU A 515 9.69 1.17 -19.53
CA LEU A 515 10.70 0.97 -20.56
C LEU A 515 10.09 0.45 -21.87
N SER A 516 9.19 -0.54 -21.80
CA SER A 516 8.55 -1.07 -23.01
C SER A 516 7.72 -0.01 -23.76
N GLN A 517 6.99 0.83 -23.01
CA GLN A 517 6.21 1.93 -23.59
C GLN A 517 7.10 2.98 -24.27
N VAL A 518 8.21 3.39 -23.62
CA VAL A 518 9.14 4.38 -24.17
C VAL A 518 9.91 3.83 -25.39
N LEU A 519 10.30 2.54 -25.35
CA LEU A 519 10.93 1.86 -26.50
C LEU A 519 9.97 1.78 -27.70
N PHE A 520 8.69 1.47 -27.45
CA PHE A 520 7.66 1.45 -28.47
C PHE A 520 7.45 2.83 -29.11
N GLN A 521 7.41 3.89 -28.29
CA GLN A 521 7.34 5.26 -28.79
C GLN A 521 8.57 5.64 -29.62
N LYS A 522 9.78 5.24 -29.20
CA LYS A 522 11.00 5.45 -29.99
C LYS A 522 10.93 4.74 -31.36
N MET A 523 10.35 3.56 -31.37
CA MET A 523 10.14 2.83 -32.62
C MET A 523 9.17 3.58 -33.55
N ASN A 524 8.09 4.14 -33.00
CA ASN A 524 7.14 4.96 -33.76
C ASN A 524 7.80 6.23 -34.30
N ASP A 525 8.75 6.85 -33.59
CA ASP A 525 9.51 8.00 -34.13
C ASP A 525 10.32 7.59 -35.34
N VAL A 526 11.03 6.47 -35.32
CA VAL A 526 11.81 5.97 -36.47
C VAL A 526 10.89 5.71 -37.67
N VAL A 527 9.75 5.07 -37.43
CA VAL A 527 8.75 4.80 -38.46
C VAL A 527 8.20 6.12 -39.06
N ALA A 528 7.88 7.09 -38.19
CA ALA A 528 7.36 8.39 -38.58
C ALA A 528 8.40 9.18 -39.46
N GLU A 529 9.69 9.11 -39.11
CA GLU A 529 10.75 9.72 -39.90
C GLU A 529 10.87 9.08 -41.30
N ILE A 530 10.72 7.76 -41.39
CA ILE A 530 10.69 7.05 -42.69
C ILE A 530 9.46 7.48 -43.50
N GLN A 531 8.29 7.62 -42.86
CA GLN A 531 7.06 8.00 -43.56
C GLN A 531 7.03 9.45 -44.06
N LYS A 532 7.79 10.37 -43.43
CA LYS A 532 7.93 11.77 -43.90
C LYS A 532 8.69 11.90 -45.21
N ARG A 533 9.43 10.87 -45.64
CA ARG A 533 10.21 10.88 -46.89
C ARG A 533 9.30 10.83 -48.12
N PRO A 534 9.77 11.28 -49.29
CA PRO A 534 9.10 11.07 -50.55
C PRO A 534 8.77 9.58 -50.77
N GLU A 535 7.68 9.29 -51.45
CA GLU A 535 7.14 7.92 -51.59
C GLU A 535 8.18 6.89 -52.09
N ALA A 536 9.06 7.33 -53.00
CA ALA A 536 10.17 6.51 -53.55
C ALA A 536 11.21 6.10 -52.49
N ASP A 537 11.37 6.93 -51.45
CA ASP A 537 12.40 6.76 -50.40
C ASP A 537 11.82 6.24 -49.05
N ARG A 538 10.55 5.85 -49.03
CA ARG A 538 9.87 5.33 -47.80
C ARG A 538 10.27 3.89 -47.45
N ARG A 539 11.50 3.49 -47.80
CA ARG A 539 12.07 2.20 -47.36
C ARG A 539 13.06 2.45 -46.25
N ALA A 540 12.99 1.58 -45.20
CA ALA A 540 13.96 1.63 -44.14
C ALA A 540 15.35 1.30 -44.68
N THR A 541 16.35 2.06 -44.28
CA THR A 541 17.77 1.72 -44.56
C THR A 541 18.17 0.46 -43.79
N PRO A 542 19.29 -0.20 -44.09
CA PRO A 542 19.78 -1.33 -43.28
C PRO A 542 20.01 -0.95 -41.83
N GLU A 543 20.50 0.25 -41.53
CA GLU A 543 20.72 0.77 -40.21
C GLU A 543 19.40 0.99 -39.44
N GLU A 544 18.39 1.57 -40.06
CA GLU A 544 17.06 1.77 -39.49
C GLU A 544 16.36 0.43 -39.28
N SER A 545 16.50 -0.52 -40.17
CA SER A 545 15.97 -1.86 -40.04
C SER A 545 16.59 -2.58 -38.80
N ALA A 546 17.92 -2.48 -38.66
CA ALA A 546 18.61 -3.02 -37.50
C ALA A 546 18.20 -2.30 -36.22
N GLN A 547 17.99 -1.00 -36.22
CA GLN A 547 17.49 -0.23 -35.09
C GLN A 547 16.08 -0.66 -34.69
N LEU A 548 15.15 -0.75 -35.64
CA LEU A 548 13.78 -1.22 -35.42
C LEU A 548 13.77 -2.64 -34.84
N GLN A 549 14.59 -3.55 -35.37
CA GLN A 549 14.73 -4.90 -34.87
C GLN A 549 15.24 -4.91 -33.41
N ASN A 550 16.26 -4.10 -33.09
CA ASN A 550 16.78 -4.01 -31.71
C ASN A 550 15.73 -3.45 -30.76
N LEU A 551 15.03 -2.37 -31.11
CA LEU A 551 13.95 -1.79 -30.32
C LEU A 551 12.83 -2.80 -30.09
N THR A 552 12.43 -3.56 -31.12
CA THR A 552 11.42 -4.62 -31.03
C THR A 552 11.83 -5.70 -30.01
N ILE A 553 13.06 -6.23 -30.11
CA ILE A 553 13.58 -7.26 -29.19
C ILE A 553 13.59 -6.73 -27.75
N ARG A 554 14.08 -5.51 -27.55
CA ARG A 554 14.14 -4.90 -26.21
C ARG A 554 12.73 -4.67 -25.64
N THR A 555 11.77 -4.25 -26.46
CA THR A 555 10.36 -4.07 -26.05
C THR A 555 9.78 -5.40 -25.60
N ILE A 556 9.89 -6.46 -26.39
CA ILE A 556 9.39 -7.80 -26.08
C ILE A 556 10.03 -8.34 -24.80
N ASN A 557 11.35 -8.20 -24.63
CA ASN A 557 12.05 -8.66 -23.44
C ASN A 557 11.61 -7.90 -22.19
N SER A 558 11.38 -6.60 -22.29
CA SER A 558 10.86 -5.78 -21.18
C SER A 558 9.46 -6.22 -20.76
N ILE A 559 8.56 -6.44 -21.71
CA ILE A 559 7.20 -6.93 -21.43
C ILE A 559 7.22 -8.30 -20.75
N ARG A 560 7.99 -9.24 -21.30
CA ARG A 560 8.14 -10.58 -20.72
C ARG A 560 8.69 -10.54 -19.32
N ARG A 561 9.65 -9.65 -19.07
CA ARG A 561 10.24 -9.49 -17.72
C ARG A 561 9.24 -8.89 -16.75
N ALA A 562 8.48 -7.86 -17.15
CA ALA A 562 7.41 -7.29 -16.34
C ALA A 562 6.37 -8.36 -15.96
N ALA A 563 5.92 -9.16 -16.92
CA ALA A 563 4.96 -10.25 -16.70
C ALA A 563 5.50 -11.38 -15.81
N ALA A 564 6.80 -11.65 -15.85
CA ALA A 564 7.43 -12.64 -14.95
C ALA A 564 7.56 -12.12 -13.51
N LEU A 565 7.76 -10.81 -13.32
CA LEU A 565 7.87 -10.19 -11.99
C LEU A 565 6.52 -10.02 -11.31
N ASP A 566 5.48 -9.71 -12.08
CA ASP A 566 4.13 -9.45 -11.58
C ASP A 566 3.05 -10.12 -12.43
N PRO A 567 2.95 -11.45 -12.37
CA PRO A 567 2.13 -12.26 -13.28
C PRO A 567 0.61 -12.16 -13.03
N LYS A 568 0.19 -11.59 -11.88
CA LYS A 568 -1.22 -11.44 -11.52
C LYS A 568 -1.76 -10.01 -11.71
N ASN A 569 -0.94 -9.11 -12.20
CA ASN A 569 -1.32 -7.73 -12.44
C ASN A 569 -2.03 -7.59 -13.79
N VAL A 570 -3.29 -7.20 -13.74
CA VAL A 570 -4.11 -6.96 -14.94
C VAL A 570 -3.44 -5.93 -15.85
N GLY A 571 -2.93 -4.84 -15.29
CA GLY A 571 -2.26 -3.77 -16.04
C GLY A 571 -1.03 -4.26 -16.81
N VAL A 572 -0.26 -5.18 -16.25
CA VAL A 572 0.89 -5.80 -16.96
C VAL A 572 0.44 -6.58 -18.20
N SER A 573 -0.66 -7.34 -18.07
CA SER A 573 -1.21 -8.11 -19.19
C SER A 573 -1.82 -7.19 -20.26
N VAL A 574 -2.49 -6.11 -19.86
CA VAL A 574 -3.01 -5.09 -20.77
C VAL A 574 -1.87 -4.40 -21.53
N ASP A 575 -0.83 -3.91 -20.82
CA ASP A 575 0.34 -3.27 -21.44
C ASP A 575 1.06 -4.23 -22.42
N ALA A 576 1.14 -5.52 -22.07
CA ALA A 576 1.69 -6.53 -22.95
C ALA A 576 0.85 -6.68 -24.22
N ALA A 577 -0.47 -6.77 -24.08
CA ALA A 577 -1.39 -6.89 -25.21
C ALA A 577 -1.32 -5.68 -26.13
N GLU A 578 -1.32 -4.46 -25.58
CA GLU A 578 -1.18 -3.22 -26.36
C GLU A 578 0.16 -3.13 -27.10
N SER A 579 1.24 -3.53 -26.43
CA SER A 579 2.55 -3.54 -27.06
C SER A 579 2.62 -4.56 -28.21
N TYR A 580 2.10 -5.78 -28.03
CA TYR A 580 2.04 -6.76 -29.12
C TYR A 580 1.11 -6.31 -30.24
N ARG A 581 -0.02 -5.67 -29.94
CA ARG A 581 -0.91 -5.07 -30.96
C ARG A 581 -0.17 -4.03 -31.80
N GLY A 582 0.66 -3.19 -31.19
CA GLY A 582 1.48 -2.22 -31.92
C GLY A 582 2.59 -2.86 -32.77
N LEU A 583 2.97 -4.11 -32.48
CA LEU A 583 4.01 -4.84 -33.20
C LEU A 583 3.47 -5.74 -34.33
N VAL A 584 2.16 -5.77 -34.58
CA VAL A 584 1.51 -6.68 -35.56
C VAL A 584 2.13 -6.56 -36.97
N SER A 585 2.48 -5.35 -37.40
CA SER A 585 3.12 -5.13 -38.72
C SER A 585 4.61 -5.50 -38.76
N LEU A 586 5.26 -5.72 -37.63
CA LEU A 586 6.71 -5.94 -37.49
C LEU A 586 7.06 -7.37 -37.05
N VAL A 587 6.15 -8.03 -36.35
CA VAL A 587 6.41 -9.32 -35.71
C VAL A 587 5.31 -10.30 -36.09
N GLN A 588 5.67 -11.38 -36.75
CA GLN A 588 4.74 -12.46 -37.08
C GLN A 588 4.21 -13.10 -35.78
N GLY A 589 2.90 -13.30 -35.69
CA GLY A 589 2.24 -13.85 -34.50
C GLY A 589 2.03 -12.85 -33.36
N ALA A 590 2.38 -11.56 -33.51
CA ALA A 590 2.15 -10.55 -32.49
C ALA A 590 0.66 -10.36 -32.19
N GLU A 591 -0.21 -10.51 -33.20
CA GLU A 591 -1.65 -10.43 -33.02
C GLU A 591 -2.19 -11.52 -32.08
N ASP A 592 -1.73 -12.77 -32.25
CA ASP A 592 -2.12 -13.89 -31.37
C ASP A 592 -1.62 -13.67 -29.94
N LEU A 593 -0.41 -13.13 -29.77
CA LEU A 593 0.13 -12.76 -28.46
C LEU A 593 -0.66 -11.62 -27.82
N ALA A 594 -1.12 -10.65 -28.61
CA ALA A 594 -1.99 -9.58 -28.12
C ALA A 594 -3.32 -10.13 -27.63
N ILE A 595 -3.97 -11.01 -28.41
CA ILE A 595 -5.21 -11.69 -28.06
C ILE A 595 -5.01 -12.49 -26.76
N GLN A 596 -3.99 -13.33 -26.69
CA GLN A 596 -3.68 -14.15 -25.50
C GLN A 596 -3.53 -13.31 -24.24
N ASN A 597 -2.84 -12.16 -24.32
CA ASN A 597 -2.65 -11.28 -23.17
C ASN A 597 -3.94 -10.57 -22.75
N TYR A 598 -4.81 -10.17 -23.71
CA TYR A 598 -6.13 -9.63 -23.33
C TYR A 598 -7.07 -10.72 -22.79
N GLU A 599 -7.03 -11.93 -23.30
CA GLU A 599 -7.78 -13.08 -22.72
C GLU A 599 -7.34 -13.30 -21.27
N ARG A 600 -6.02 -13.34 -21.00
CA ARG A 600 -5.48 -13.42 -19.64
C ARG A 600 -5.91 -12.25 -18.76
N ALA A 601 -5.86 -11.02 -19.28
CA ALA A 601 -6.33 -9.85 -18.54
C ALA A 601 -7.83 -9.97 -18.20
N SER A 602 -8.64 -10.49 -19.16
CA SER A 602 -10.07 -10.73 -18.99
C SER A 602 -10.39 -11.85 -17.97
N GLU A 603 -9.51 -12.83 -17.78
CA GLU A 603 -9.63 -13.83 -16.71
C GLU A 603 -9.32 -13.24 -15.35
N MET A 604 -8.35 -12.32 -15.27
CA MET A 604 -7.96 -11.63 -14.04
C MET A 604 -8.95 -10.55 -13.62
N GLU A 605 -9.62 -9.88 -14.55
CA GLU A 605 -10.66 -8.87 -14.31
C GLU A 605 -11.88 -9.11 -15.23
N PRO A 606 -12.72 -10.12 -14.91
CA PRO A 606 -13.75 -10.63 -15.81
C PRO A 606 -14.88 -9.64 -16.10
N ILE A 607 -15.12 -8.69 -15.21
CA ILE A 607 -16.19 -7.70 -15.34
C ILE A 607 -15.74 -6.37 -15.95
N ASN A 608 -14.53 -6.26 -16.46
CA ASN A 608 -14.02 -5.02 -17.04
C ASN A 608 -14.46 -4.88 -18.51
N PRO A 609 -15.37 -3.93 -18.85
CA PRO A 609 -15.87 -3.75 -20.23
C PRO A 609 -14.78 -3.22 -21.16
N PHE A 610 -13.77 -2.49 -20.67
CA PHE A 610 -12.64 -2.02 -21.46
C PHE A 610 -11.85 -3.19 -22.04
N ILE A 611 -11.44 -4.13 -21.19
CA ILE A 611 -10.64 -5.31 -21.60
C ILE A 611 -11.41 -6.15 -22.63
N LYS A 612 -12.72 -6.37 -22.39
CA LYS A 612 -13.58 -7.07 -23.35
C LYS A 612 -13.62 -6.35 -24.68
N THR A 613 -13.78 -5.02 -24.67
CA THR A 613 -13.83 -4.22 -25.90
C THR A 613 -12.53 -4.27 -26.68
N GLN A 614 -11.38 -4.16 -26.01
CA GLN A 614 -10.08 -4.26 -26.68
C GLN A 614 -9.86 -5.66 -27.30
N LEU A 615 -10.27 -6.72 -26.59
CA LEU A 615 -10.24 -8.08 -27.11
C LEU A 615 -11.15 -8.24 -28.34
N GLY A 616 -12.38 -7.70 -28.28
CA GLY A 616 -13.33 -7.69 -29.39
C GLY A 616 -12.78 -6.98 -30.62
N GLN A 617 -12.10 -5.85 -30.44
CA GLN A 617 -11.44 -5.12 -31.53
C GLN A 617 -10.35 -5.96 -32.23
N LEU A 618 -9.53 -6.69 -31.47
CA LEU A 618 -8.52 -7.57 -32.07
C LEU A 618 -9.15 -8.69 -32.89
N TYR A 619 -10.19 -9.35 -32.38
CA TYR A 619 -10.90 -10.37 -33.16
C TYR A 619 -11.58 -9.77 -34.39
N LEU A 620 -12.08 -8.53 -34.30
CA LEU A 620 -12.69 -7.83 -35.42
C LEU A 620 -11.65 -7.49 -36.50
N VAL A 621 -10.47 -7.03 -36.13
CA VAL A 621 -9.36 -6.77 -37.07
C VAL A 621 -8.93 -8.10 -37.72
N LYS A 622 -8.69 -9.13 -36.89
CA LYS A 622 -8.28 -10.46 -37.38
C LYS A 622 -9.31 -11.10 -38.32
N SER A 623 -10.59 -10.83 -38.12
CA SER A 623 -11.67 -11.32 -39.00
C SER A 623 -11.66 -10.69 -40.40
N ASN A 624 -10.90 -9.62 -40.63
CA ASN A 624 -10.89 -8.81 -41.86
C ASN A 624 -12.28 -8.37 -42.34
N LEU A 625 -13.27 -8.23 -41.42
CA LEU A 625 -14.66 -7.91 -41.76
C LEU A 625 -14.80 -6.57 -42.49
N PHE A 626 -13.93 -5.60 -42.19
CA PHE A 626 -13.87 -4.25 -42.77
C PHE A 626 -12.63 -4.07 -43.64
N GLY A 627 -11.90 -5.15 -43.96
CA GLY A 627 -10.68 -5.08 -44.77
C GLY A 627 -10.94 -4.67 -46.21
N VAL A 628 -9.96 -3.98 -46.78
CA VAL A 628 -9.91 -3.60 -48.19
C VAL A 628 -9.00 -4.60 -48.90
N GLY A 629 -9.58 -5.56 -49.62
CA GLY A 629 -8.77 -6.56 -50.32
C GLY A 629 -9.57 -7.77 -50.81
N THR A 630 -8.89 -8.71 -51.45
CA THR A 630 -9.49 -9.92 -52.05
C THR A 630 -9.70 -11.07 -51.04
N ALA A 631 -9.18 -10.93 -49.80
CA ALA A 631 -9.36 -11.95 -48.76
C ALA A 631 -10.80 -11.93 -48.22
N ALA A 632 -11.47 -13.07 -48.24
CA ALA A 632 -12.80 -13.24 -47.67
C ALA A 632 -12.78 -13.00 -46.16
N PRO A 633 -13.80 -12.31 -45.57
CA PRO A 633 -13.90 -12.15 -44.12
C PRO A 633 -14.07 -13.50 -43.42
N ASP A 634 -13.39 -13.63 -42.30
CA ASP A 634 -13.62 -14.76 -41.39
C ASP A 634 -14.88 -14.48 -40.53
N THR A 635 -15.98 -15.13 -40.91
CA THR A 635 -17.28 -14.93 -40.27
C THR A 635 -17.34 -15.49 -38.84
N GLU A 636 -16.54 -16.50 -38.51
CA GLU A 636 -16.47 -17.06 -37.15
C GLU A 636 -15.79 -16.09 -36.20
N LEU A 637 -14.66 -15.52 -36.58
CA LEU A 637 -13.98 -14.49 -35.79
C LEU A 637 -14.81 -13.21 -35.66
N ALA A 638 -15.54 -12.83 -36.71
CA ALA A 638 -16.46 -11.68 -36.64
C ALA A 638 -17.62 -11.94 -35.66
N ALA A 639 -18.19 -13.15 -35.68
CA ALA A 639 -19.22 -13.53 -34.72
C ALA A 639 -18.69 -13.59 -33.27
N LYS A 640 -17.45 -14.06 -33.08
CA LYS A 640 -16.77 -14.04 -31.78
C LYS A 640 -16.56 -12.60 -31.29
N ALA A 641 -16.12 -11.69 -32.15
CA ALA A 641 -15.99 -10.26 -31.83
C ALA A 641 -17.35 -9.65 -31.41
N ARG A 642 -18.42 -9.92 -32.17
CA ARG A 642 -19.77 -9.49 -31.85
C ARG A 642 -20.19 -9.94 -30.44
N GLY A 643 -20.09 -11.22 -30.12
CA GLY A 643 -20.45 -11.77 -28.82
C GLY A 643 -19.63 -11.15 -27.67
N ILE A 644 -18.36 -10.78 -27.92
CA ILE A 644 -17.53 -10.09 -26.92
C ILE A 644 -18.01 -8.65 -26.69
N PHE A 645 -18.42 -7.90 -27.72
CA PHE A 645 -18.99 -6.57 -27.57
C PHE A 645 -20.36 -6.60 -26.87
N GLU A 646 -21.19 -7.58 -27.18
CA GLU A 646 -22.46 -7.81 -26.48
C GLU A 646 -22.22 -8.05 -24.99
N LYS A 647 -21.26 -8.92 -24.62
CA LYS A 647 -20.86 -9.12 -23.21
C LYS A 647 -20.31 -7.84 -22.56
N ALA A 648 -19.56 -7.01 -23.29
CA ALA A 648 -19.08 -5.75 -22.75
C ALA A 648 -20.24 -4.79 -22.43
N LEU A 649 -21.31 -4.79 -23.24
CA LEU A 649 -22.53 -4.00 -22.99
C LEU A 649 -23.41 -4.59 -21.89
N GLU A 650 -23.44 -5.92 -21.70
CA GLU A 650 -24.05 -6.54 -20.52
C GLU A 650 -23.38 -6.08 -19.22
N LEU A 651 -22.06 -5.94 -19.24
CA LEU A 651 -21.28 -5.46 -18.08
C LEU A 651 -21.49 -3.96 -17.82
N ASN A 652 -21.57 -3.14 -18.88
CA ASN A 652 -21.84 -1.71 -18.79
C ASN A 652 -22.62 -1.27 -20.02
N VAL A 653 -23.94 -1.08 -19.82
CA VAL A 653 -24.86 -0.73 -20.90
C VAL A 653 -24.51 0.60 -21.58
N ASN A 654 -23.83 1.51 -20.89
CA ASN A 654 -23.44 2.81 -21.41
C ASN A 654 -22.01 2.84 -21.99
N TYR A 655 -21.34 1.68 -22.14
CA TYR A 655 -19.98 1.65 -22.63
C TYR A 655 -19.89 1.95 -24.13
N ALA A 656 -19.65 3.22 -24.44
CA ALA A 656 -19.75 3.79 -25.78
C ALA A 656 -18.89 3.04 -26.83
N ASN A 657 -17.65 2.65 -26.49
CA ASN A 657 -16.74 2.00 -27.44
C ASN A 657 -17.27 0.62 -27.87
N ALA A 658 -17.79 -0.20 -26.94
CA ALA A 658 -18.35 -1.50 -27.29
C ALA A 658 -19.61 -1.33 -28.19
N ARG A 659 -20.45 -0.37 -27.86
CA ARG A 659 -21.67 -0.05 -28.65
C ARG A 659 -21.32 0.40 -30.06
N TYR A 660 -20.25 1.19 -30.21
CA TYR A 660 -19.79 1.65 -31.52
C TYR A 660 -19.39 0.48 -32.44
N PHE A 661 -18.52 -0.42 -31.94
CA PHE A 661 -18.05 -1.56 -32.74
C PHE A 661 -19.17 -2.59 -32.99
N LEU A 662 -20.04 -2.81 -32.03
CA LEU A 662 -21.21 -3.68 -32.20
C LEU A 662 -22.13 -3.12 -33.32
N ALA A 663 -22.42 -1.83 -33.30
CA ALA A 663 -23.26 -1.19 -34.31
C ALA A 663 -22.65 -1.25 -35.71
N LEU A 664 -21.32 -1.14 -35.82
CA LEU A 664 -20.63 -1.33 -37.12
C LEU A 664 -20.79 -2.76 -37.66
N ILE A 665 -20.65 -3.77 -36.77
CA ILE A 665 -20.84 -5.19 -37.15
C ILE A 665 -22.30 -5.44 -37.57
N GLN A 666 -23.28 -4.87 -36.86
CA GLN A 666 -24.70 -4.99 -37.18
C GLN A 666 -25.03 -4.36 -38.56
N ASP A 667 -24.50 -3.16 -38.84
CA ASP A 667 -24.70 -2.55 -40.17
C ASP A 667 -24.11 -3.43 -41.29
N LYS A 668 -22.89 -3.96 -41.08
CA LYS A 668 -22.24 -4.86 -42.04
C LYS A 668 -22.98 -6.17 -42.25
N ALA A 669 -23.67 -6.67 -41.20
CA ALA A 669 -24.53 -7.85 -41.26
C ALA A 669 -25.92 -7.58 -41.87
N GLY A 670 -26.23 -6.33 -42.24
CA GLY A 670 -27.54 -5.93 -42.78
C GLY A 670 -28.58 -5.58 -41.73
N GLU A 671 -28.27 -5.61 -40.45
CA GLU A 671 -29.12 -5.22 -39.31
C GLU A 671 -29.15 -3.70 -39.13
N ARG A 672 -29.45 -2.98 -40.20
CA ARG A 672 -29.25 -1.53 -40.30
C ARG A 672 -30.12 -0.74 -39.29
N GLN A 673 -31.32 -1.18 -39.02
CA GLN A 673 -32.21 -0.51 -38.07
C GLN A 673 -31.64 -0.58 -36.63
N THR A 674 -31.15 -1.73 -36.23
CA THR A 674 -30.52 -1.92 -34.90
C THR A 674 -29.20 -1.12 -34.79
N ALA A 675 -28.42 -1.08 -35.89
CA ALA A 675 -27.21 -0.25 -35.94
C ALA A 675 -27.54 1.24 -35.78
N LEU A 676 -28.60 1.73 -36.46
CA LEU A 676 -29.05 3.12 -36.37
C LEU A 676 -29.48 3.47 -34.95
N GLU A 677 -30.24 2.59 -34.28
CA GLU A 677 -30.64 2.80 -32.88
C GLU A 677 -29.42 2.92 -31.96
N ASN A 678 -28.42 2.04 -32.09
CA ASN A 678 -27.20 2.10 -31.32
C ASN A 678 -26.41 3.39 -31.58
N PHE A 679 -26.29 3.84 -32.84
CA PHE A 679 -25.63 5.10 -33.17
C PHE A 679 -26.41 6.34 -32.67
N LYS A 680 -27.73 6.30 -32.66
CA LYS A 680 -28.56 7.37 -32.04
C LYS A 680 -28.31 7.48 -30.54
N LEU A 681 -28.18 6.35 -29.82
CA LEU A 681 -27.81 6.35 -28.41
C LEU A 681 -26.41 6.94 -28.20
N LEU A 682 -25.44 6.59 -29.04
CA LEU A 682 -24.09 7.18 -29.00
C LEU A 682 -24.11 8.69 -29.26
N ARG A 683 -24.92 9.16 -30.22
CA ARG A 683 -25.09 10.58 -30.52
C ARG A 683 -25.70 11.34 -29.35
N ALA A 684 -26.67 10.74 -28.66
CA ALA A 684 -27.29 11.34 -27.47
C ALA A 684 -26.29 11.58 -26.34
N THR A 685 -25.36 10.65 -26.13
CA THR A 685 -24.30 10.77 -25.11
C THR A 685 -23.09 11.59 -25.54
N ASN A 686 -22.87 11.74 -26.87
CA ASN A 686 -21.74 12.45 -27.47
C ASN A 686 -22.21 13.41 -28.57
N PRO A 687 -22.99 14.46 -28.26
CA PRO A 687 -23.67 15.29 -29.27
C PRO A 687 -22.71 16.12 -30.13
N LYS A 688 -21.48 16.35 -29.68
CA LYS A 688 -20.45 17.10 -30.40
C LYS A 688 -19.57 16.24 -31.32
N ASN A 689 -19.77 14.92 -31.36
CA ASN A 689 -18.98 14.03 -32.21
C ASN A 689 -19.54 14.03 -33.65
N GLU A 690 -18.84 14.75 -34.54
CA GLU A 690 -19.23 14.90 -35.95
C GLU A 690 -19.25 13.56 -36.69
N LEU A 691 -18.31 12.64 -36.40
CA LEU A 691 -18.28 11.33 -37.03
C LEU A 691 -19.54 10.53 -36.71
N ILE A 692 -19.96 10.51 -35.46
CA ILE A 692 -21.19 9.80 -35.06
C ILE A 692 -22.42 10.46 -35.72
N ALA A 693 -22.45 11.80 -35.80
CA ALA A 693 -23.54 12.51 -36.44
C ALA A 693 -23.62 12.15 -37.95
N GLN A 694 -22.50 12.08 -38.64
CA GLN A 694 -22.41 11.68 -40.04
C GLN A 694 -22.83 10.21 -40.26
N ILE A 695 -22.42 9.30 -39.34
CA ILE A 695 -22.82 7.89 -39.41
C ILE A 695 -24.34 7.75 -39.26
N VAL A 696 -24.96 8.47 -38.31
CA VAL A 696 -26.42 8.47 -38.15
C VAL A 696 -27.10 8.95 -39.42
N GLN A 697 -26.62 10.05 -40.02
CA GLN A 697 -27.18 10.59 -41.26
C GLN A 697 -27.02 9.60 -42.41
N ASN A 698 -25.87 8.93 -42.56
CA ASN A 698 -25.66 7.90 -43.58
C ASN A 698 -26.69 6.78 -43.46
N LEU A 699 -26.84 6.22 -42.25
CA LEU A 699 -27.78 5.11 -41.98
C LEU A 699 -29.24 5.53 -42.20
N GLU A 700 -29.65 6.76 -41.85
CA GLU A 700 -30.96 7.30 -42.10
C GLU A 700 -31.26 7.45 -43.60
N ASN A 701 -30.24 7.76 -44.41
CA ASN A 701 -30.32 7.83 -45.89
C ASN A 701 -30.13 6.47 -46.57
N GLY A 702 -30.09 5.35 -45.82
CA GLY A 702 -29.90 4.03 -46.40
C GLY A 702 -28.46 3.73 -46.86
N ILE A 703 -27.47 4.59 -46.54
CA ILE A 703 -26.06 4.42 -46.82
C ILE A 703 -25.40 3.64 -45.65
N PRO A 704 -24.40 2.75 -45.93
CA PRO A 704 -23.67 2.10 -44.86
C PRO A 704 -23.00 3.08 -43.89
N ALA A 705 -22.81 2.70 -42.65
CA ALA A 705 -22.27 3.54 -41.57
C ALA A 705 -20.98 4.26 -41.96
N LEU A 706 -20.03 3.56 -42.63
CA LEU A 706 -18.73 4.09 -43.00
C LEU A 706 -18.73 4.71 -44.43
N GLY A 707 -19.87 4.83 -45.09
CA GLY A 707 -19.99 5.40 -46.44
C GLY A 707 -19.55 4.46 -47.56
N TYR A 708 -19.58 4.97 -48.82
CA TYR A 708 -19.09 4.26 -50.04
C TYR A 708 -18.12 5.14 -50.82
N PRO A 709 -17.03 4.61 -51.39
CA PRO A 709 -16.28 3.42 -50.95
C PRO A 709 -15.50 3.75 -49.69
N PRO A 710 -15.02 2.75 -48.97
CA PRO A 710 -14.14 3.04 -47.82
C PRO A 710 -12.91 3.78 -48.42
N GLN A 711 -12.75 5.05 -48.08
CA GLN A 711 -11.41 5.66 -48.20
C GLN A 711 -10.46 4.79 -47.42
N PRO A 712 -9.21 4.53 -47.89
CA PRO A 712 -8.23 3.82 -47.09
C PRO A 712 -8.18 4.51 -45.74
N ALA A 713 -8.54 3.74 -44.69
CA ALA A 713 -8.60 4.26 -43.35
C ALA A 713 -7.24 4.87 -43.03
N THR A 714 -7.17 6.17 -42.95
CA THR A 714 -6.15 6.80 -42.09
C THR A 714 -6.26 6.08 -40.80
N PRO A 715 -5.17 5.45 -40.29
CA PRO A 715 -5.20 4.84 -38.96
C PRO A 715 -5.86 5.84 -38.05
N PRO A 716 -6.87 5.44 -37.23
CA PRO A 716 -7.44 6.37 -36.26
C PRO A 716 -6.24 6.98 -35.56
N GLU A 717 -6.10 8.31 -35.63
CA GLU A 717 -5.17 9.00 -34.74
C GLU A 717 -5.34 8.33 -33.39
N SER A 718 -4.27 7.68 -32.97
CA SER A 718 -4.22 7.09 -31.63
C SER A 718 -4.82 8.13 -30.74
N PRO A 719 -5.90 7.87 -29.99
CA PRO A 719 -6.53 8.91 -29.20
C PRO A 719 -5.37 9.57 -28.52
N SER A 720 -5.06 10.81 -28.93
CA SER A 720 -4.08 11.63 -28.25
C SER A 720 -4.38 11.32 -26.82
N THR A 721 -3.42 10.82 -26.09
CA THR A 721 -3.53 10.65 -24.67
C THR A 721 -3.99 11.98 -24.14
N GLY A 722 -5.29 12.26 -24.40
CA GLY A 722 -6.01 13.25 -23.66
C GLY A 722 -5.73 12.80 -22.28
N ALA A 723 -4.76 13.44 -21.67
CA ALA A 723 -4.42 13.25 -20.28
C ALA A 723 -5.72 12.88 -19.60
N ALA A 724 -5.83 11.67 -19.09
CA ALA A 724 -6.96 11.28 -18.30
C ALA A 724 -7.09 12.36 -17.24
N LYS A 725 -7.78 13.45 -17.61
CA LYS A 725 -8.29 14.42 -16.67
C LYS A 725 -9.32 13.65 -15.90
N GLY A 726 -8.83 13.03 -14.82
CA GLY A 726 -9.73 12.33 -13.96
C GLY A 726 -9.29 10.98 -13.46
N VAL A 727 -8.00 10.63 -13.46
CA VAL A 727 -7.53 9.82 -12.34
C VAL A 727 -7.52 10.80 -11.18
N PRO A 728 -8.44 10.70 -10.22
CA PRO A 728 -8.27 11.41 -8.97
C PRO A 728 -6.88 10.97 -8.48
N PRO A 729 -6.00 11.87 -8.02
CA PRO A 729 -4.73 11.48 -7.44
C PRO A 729 -5.04 10.39 -6.43
N SER A 730 -4.32 9.28 -6.48
CA SER A 730 -4.43 8.20 -5.50
C SER A 730 -4.62 8.84 -4.14
N PRO A 731 -5.64 8.50 -3.36
CA PRO A 731 -5.91 9.19 -2.12
C PRO A 731 -4.62 9.16 -1.31
N LYS A 732 -3.98 10.30 -1.22
CA LYS A 732 -2.81 10.53 -0.36
C LYS A 732 -3.25 10.50 1.09
#